data_68e41a30327f900a42a03153badbeb33
#
_entry.id   68e41a30327f900a42a03153badbeb33
#
_cell.length_a   1.000
_cell.length_b   1.000
_cell.length_c   1.000
_cell.angle_alpha   90.00
_cell.angle_beta   90.00
_cell.angle_gamma   90.00
#
_symmetry.space_group_name_H-M   'P 1'
#
loop_
_entity.id
_entity.type
_entity.pdbx_description
1 polymer ?
#
loop_
_entity_poly.entity_id
_entity_poly.type
_entity_poly.pdbx_seq_one_letter_code
_entity_poly.pdbx_strand_id
1 'polypeptide(L)'
;MLENHLDCIYKLDELVGRGTVLSRINDEIARSLDRPQVLFLIGEGGAGKTRILEYLLDNPGQSWHTARKVVDFYDVLNHSASGLAISIYDVLFPNDVPPACFQGFQKMRRELVRQQAAGGSLLEQQRRRALKVFSENMNAFTQDRRVVIALDTVEKLIYHHDAKTAQVEDVAESWDWLLSSLASWGSVTLLVAGRPAVEGLLVAERHQRIDLPFLEEEGSLAYFEAVERACDDKDPELAKRVKQLSVENRLIAHRLANGRPILLALLIDFLSVGDKGGELKKVLENPDPQENLEELLITRLISQPSIGDTIQALGRAPKGVDQALLARLLDIKPDEAKRRLDNVRRFSFVKMPLNGERIFLHDELYRILQERVFNSPHDLPQAVDARDKIIGYIQEKLKSLKDRLISLYTEKDTRGNLRIKKNLDEIVETYNQKQNALSELVYYLLRQNAARGFRHYYRFVCEASNGLDTALDVWLQAEMSNYLKEMQTYDELDGFSREFAELVLELQIIIRSWNAGQNQAADQKALKFREKYATRLKQPEFAGLLAALQNWEAYKNIRVGGSQDLKEASRLLTDNIKKLGVAVKQYGDAHTRSDVKYWYAVIAFGYAYWVLGYLKRNQGYMNDAVALYRKAILYFRDANLDIYLAGTLNDQGYALCEGGNWHDAKPLVKEGLEKRRGLGPLAPVGLSLNTLGIVERFEGSNTLAVQYGEQALLLFEAANDTSGQGLALMATAESYQRLANEIYDDPESALKEKIRYYKRAIKYAKSAAEIFEERGEQIRQAEALKELGCAYRNLTLYARNYPDLVKENPDELVKKSQESLKETVRLAHADHFRKLEAEINRAYLAFFAGDEAMYGQAIENASKLVPKEYEIGQPLNAKAQQRSLFWTQLGKLHLLLGRHAIDKEGDFKLAIYHFALGLEYNSQYGSNYPGMLQSEGIVYDKLKVLASQDLVKACMAVKEFEAKDLKKDSFMRKFLVNRGLWFLNEDD
;
A
#
# COMPACT_ATOMS: atom_id res chain seq x y z
N MET A 1 -17.16 31.57 -3.58
CA MET A 1 -18.43 31.90 -2.94
C MET A 1 -18.65 30.93 -1.80
N LEU A 2 -18.17 31.30 -0.62
CA LEU A 2 -18.33 30.62 0.66
C LEU A 2 -19.18 31.53 1.53
N GLU A 3 -20.42 31.65 1.17
CA GLU A 3 -21.40 32.37 1.95
C GLU A 3 -22.50 31.44 2.38
N ASN A 4 -22.86 31.51 3.64
CA ASN A 4 -23.85 30.81 4.43
C ASN A 4 -23.35 29.57 5.20
N HIS A 5 -22.37 29.77 6.06
CA HIS A 5 -22.41 29.07 7.33
C HIS A 5 -23.64 29.65 8.09
N LEU A 6 -24.66 28.81 8.27
CA LEU A 6 -25.69 29.05 9.26
C LEU A 6 -24.97 29.11 10.61
N ASP A 7 -24.66 30.33 11.07
CA ASP A 7 -24.04 30.54 12.38
C ASP A 7 -24.93 29.89 13.43
N CYS A 8 -24.30 29.05 14.26
CA CYS A 8 -24.99 28.53 15.45
C CYS A 8 -25.55 29.73 16.22
N ILE A 9 -26.86 29.76 16.48
CA ILE A 9 -27.56 30.87 17.18
C ILE A 9 -26.88 31.19 18.51
N TYR A 10 -26.18 30.23 19.10
CA TYR A 10 -25.51 30.32 20.41
C TYR A 10 -23.99 30.47 20.33
N LYS A 11 -23.40 30.69 19.14
CA LYS A 11 -21.97 31.00 19.07
C LYS A 11 -21.77 32.38 19.67
N LEU A 12 -21.38 32.39 20.94
CA LEU A 12 -21.07 33.62 21.63
C LEU A 12 -19.76 34.19 21.08
N ASP A 13 -19.71 35.49 20.83
CA ASP A 13 -18.50 36.17 20.39
C ASP A 13 -17.47 36.28 21.52
N GLU A 14 -17.91 36.11 22.78
CA GLU A 14 -17.10 36.16 24.00
C GLU A 14 -17.04 34.79 24.72
N LEU A 15 -15.92 34.51 25.40
CA LEU A 15 -15.80 33.38 26.33
C LEU A 15 -16.17 33.81 27.75
N VAL A 16 -17.31 33.36 28.19
CA VAL A 16 -17.83 33.75 29.50
C VAL A 16 -17.26 32.90 30.64
N GLY A 17 -16.89 33.52 31.75
CA GLY A 17 -16.37 32.85 32.93
C GLY A 17 -14.97 32.20 32.72
N ARG A 18 -14.23 32.62 31.69
CA ARG A 18 -12.92 32.08 31.35
C ARG A 18 -11.77 33.09 31.33
N GLY A 19 -12.00 34.30 31.84
CA GLY A 19 -11.03 35.39 31.82
C GLY A 19 -9.69 35.05 32.41
N THR A 20 -9.64 34.37 33.55
CA THR A 20 -8.39 33.94 34.21
C THR A 20 -7.62 32.92 33.41
N VAL A 21 -8.31 31.95 32.81
CA VAL A 21 -7.71 30.92 31.97
C VAL A 21 -7.15 31.55 30.69
N LEU A 22 -7.93 32.40 30.04
CA LEU A 22 -7.53 33.14 28.83
C LEU A 22 -6.31 34.03 29.08
N SER A 23 -6.33 34.80 30.20
CA SER A 23 -5.18 35.63 30.58
C SER A 23 -3.93 34.79 30.74
N ARG A 24 -4.02 33.66 31.44
CA ARG A 24 -2.91 32.74 31.63
C ARG A 24 -2.39 32.15 30.31
N ILE A 25 -3.28 31.71 29.42
CA ILE A 25 -2.89 31.21 28.08
C ILE A 25 -2.18 32.31 27.30
N ASN A 26 -2.74 33.53 27.27
CA ASN A 26 -2.17 34.66 26.56
C ASN A 26 -0.81 35.07 27.11
N ASP A 27 -0.65 35.08 28.44
CA ASP A 27 0.61 35.40 29.11
C ASP A 27 1.68 34.35 28.75
N GLU A 28 1.32 33.08 28.74
CA GLU A 28 2.25 31.99 28.36
C GLU A 28 2.64 32.06 26.88
N ILE A 29 1.68 32.33 26.00
CA ILE A 29 1.98 32.55 24.57
C ILE A 29 2.89 33.77 24.41
N ALA A 30 2.66 34.84 25.16
CA ALA A 30 3.46 36.07 25.10
C ALA A 30 4.91 35.84 25.61
N ARG A 31 5.11 34.95 26.58
CA ARG A 31 6.43 34.58 27.12
C ARG A 31 7.26 33.72 26.18
N SER A 32 6.65 33.04 25.22
CA SER A 32 7.33 32.17 24.27
C SER A 32 7.93 32.93 23.07
N LEU A 33 8.80 33.90 23.37
CA LEU A 33 9.32 34.82 22.36
C LEU A 33 10.24 34.19 21.30
N ASP A 34 11.01 33.18 21.68
CA ASP A 34 12.10 32.64 20.83
C ASP A 34 12.19 31.10 20.77
N ARG A 35 11.25 30.39 21.36
CA ARG A 35 11.34 28.93 21.49
C ARG A 35 9.97 28.27 21.44
N PRO A 36 9.88 27.04 20.86
CA PRO A 36 8.65 26.30 20.82
C PRO A 36 8.21 25.87 22.23
N GLN A 37 6.89 25.84 22.45
CA GLN A 37 6.29 25.38 23.70
C GLN A 37 4.99 24.61 23.46
N VAL A 38 4.60 23.80 24.46
CA VAL A 38 3.34 23.07 24.48
C VAL A 38 2.55 23.52 25.71
N LEU A 39 1.32 23.98 25.50
CA LEU A 39 0.37 24.32 26.55
C LEU A 39 -0.72 23.27 26.59
N PHE A 40 -0.72 22.44 27.63
CA PHE A 40 -1.74 21.42 27.84
C PHE A 40 -2.95 22.03 28.56
N LEU A 41 -4.08 22.09 27.85
CA LEU A 41 -5.37 22.43 28.41
C LEU A 41 -6.09 21.15 28.85
N ILE A 42 -6.03 20.84 30.14
CA ILE A 42 -6.55 19.62 30.73
C ILE A 42 -7.90 19.90 31.38
N GLY A 43 -8.91 19.09 31.06
CA GLY A 43 -10.23 19.20 31.68
C GLY A 43 -11.14 18.04 31.30
N GLU A 44 -12.17 17.85 32.11
CA GLU A 44 -13.17 16.81 31.88
C GLU A 44 -13.98 17.01 30.59
N GLY A 45 -14.74 15.98 30.17
CA GLY A 45 -15.65 16.07 29.03
C GLY A 45 -16.69 17.17 29.24
N GLY A 46 -16.90 17.99 28.20
CA GLY A 46 -17.88 19.08 28.26
C GLY A 46 -17.42 20.36 29.01
N ALA A 47 -16.16 20.45 29.47
CA ALA A 47 -15.61 21.62 30.14
C ALA A 47 -15.39 22.83 29.21
N GLY A 48 -15.54 22.67 27.90
CA GLY A 48 -15.41 23.73 26.91
C GLY A 48 -14.01 23.94 26.34
N LYS A 49 -13.15 22.91 26.38
CA LYS A 49 -11.79 22.92 25.83
C LYS A 49 -11.74 23.34 24.37
N THR A 50 -12.50 22.64 23.51
CA THR A 50 -12.60 22.92 22.07
C THR A 50 -13.01 24.39 21.83
N ARG A 51 -13.97 24.88 22.60
CA ARG A 51 -14.45 26.27 22.45
C ARG A 51 -13.39 27.32 22.80
N ILE A 52 -12.55 27.04 23.81
CA ILE A 52 -11.42 27.91 24.14
C ILE A 52 -10.40 27.92 22.99
N LEU A 53 -10.09 26.75 22.43
CA LEU A 53 -9.18 26.64 21.28
C LEU A 53 -9.72 27.44 20.09
N GLU A 54 -10.98 27.25 19.72
CA GLU A 54 -11.62 27.96 18.61
C GLU A 54 -11.62 29.49 18.86
N TYR A 55 -11.97 29.92 20.07
CA TYR A 55 -11.99 31.34 20.44
C TYR A 55 -10.61 31.99 20.29
N LEU A 56 -9.55 31.32 20.73
CA LEU A 56 -8.18 31.83 20.59
C LEU A 56 -7.72 31.90 19.13
N LEU A 57 -8.19 30.98 18.28
CA LEU A 57 -7.89 30.99 16.85
C LEU A 57 -8.69 32.10 16.11
N ASP A 58 -9.95 32.33 16.52
CA ASP A 58 -10.80 33.37 15.95
C ASP A 58 -10.40 34.79 16.42
N ASN A 59 -9.80 34.91 17.63
CA ASN A 59 -9.38 36.17 18.25
C ASN A 59 -7.86 36.22 18.47
N PRO A 60 -7.04 36.17 17.41
CA PRO A 60 -5.59 36.17 17.57
C PRO A 60 -5.07 37.50 18.14
N GLY A 61 -4.11 37.42 19.03
CA GLY A 61 -3.34 38.60 19.45
C GLY A 61 -2.70 39.31 18.25
N GLN A 62 -2.49 40.61 18.34
CA GLN A 62 -2.02 41.47 17.23
C GLN A 62 -0.70 41.02 16.57
N SER A 63 0.09 40.12 17.19
CA SER A 63 1.40 39.67 16.74
C SER A 63 1.48 38.20 16.39
N TRP A 64 0.35 37.44 16.33
CA TRP A 64 0.35 36.01 16.13
C TRP A 64 -0.22 35.60 14.77
N HIS A 65 0.41 34.61 14.19
CA HIS A 65 -0.18 33.84 13.08
C HIS A 65 -0.86 32.61 13.66
N THR A 66 -2.17 32.51 13.54
CA THR A 66 -2.92 31.35 14.06
C THR A 66 -3.37 30.43 12.96
N ALA A 67 -3.42 29.13 13.25
CA ALA A 67 -4.18 28.18 12.45
C ALA A 67 -5.65 28.66 12.37
N ARG A 68 -6.32 28.41 11.25
CA ARG A 68 -7.71 28.83 11.05
C ARG A 68 -8.73 27.92 11.70
N LYS A 69 -8.33 26.70 12.03
CA LYS A 69 -9.16 25.67 12.65
C LYS A 69 -8.32 24.80 13.58
N VAL A 70 -9.01 24.08 14.45
CA VAL A 70 -8.43 23.10 15.36
C VAL A 70 -8.16 21.80 14.60
N VAL A 71 -7.01 21.16 14.84
CA VAL A 71 -6.71 19.79 14.38
C VAL A 71 -7.25 18.82 15.42
N ASP A 72 -8.24 18.00 15.04
CA ASP A 72 -8.90 17.07 15.94
C ASP A 72 -8.37 15.63 15.72
N PHE A 73 -7.88 14.98 16.77
CA PHE A 73 -7.44 13.59 16.74
C PHE A 73 -8.57 12.56 16.80
N TYR A 74 -9.81 13.00 16.80
CA TYR A 74 -10.93 12.11 16.49
C TYR A 74 -10.85 11.63 15.02
N ASP A 75 -10.26 12.47 14.17
CA ASP A 75 -9.91 12.07 12.79
C ASP A 75 -8.65 11.20 12.81
N VAL A 76 -8.81 9.92 12.48
CA VAL A 76 -7.72 8.94 12.45
C VAL A 76 -6.62 9.28 11.42
N LEU A 77 -6.89 10.15 10.46
CA LEU A 77 -5.87 10.65 9.52
C LEU A 77 -4.72 11.32 10.27
N ASN A 78 -5.02 12.00 11.36
CA ASN A 78 -4.06 12.73 12.20
C ASN A 78 -3.19 11.81 13.07
N HIS A 79 -3.49 10.51 13.13
CA HIS A 79 -2.66 9.54 13.86
C HIS A 79 -1.37 9.18 13.13
N SER A 80 -1.28 9.42 11.82
CA SER A 80 -0.03 9.29 11.07
C SER A 80 0.73 10.61 10.99
N ALA A 81 2.06 10.58 11.03
CA ALA A 81 2.88 11.77 10.93
C ALA A 81 2.62 12.58 9.66
N SER A 82 2.43 11.90 8.52
CA SER A 82 2.11 12.57 7.25
C SER A 82 0.72 13.18 7.23
N GLY A 83 -0.28 12.50 7.80
CA GLY A 83 -1.64 13.03 7.94
C GLY A 83 -1.67 14.28 8.82
N LEU A 84 -0.98 14.22 9.96
CA LEU A 84 -0.86 15.36 10.86
C LEU A 84 -0.16 16.57 10.21
N ALA A 85 0.95 16.34 9.49
CA ALA A 85 1.66 17.40 8.76
C ALA A 85 0.77 18.08 7.69
N ILE A 86 -0.02 17.26 6.97
CA ILE A 86 -0.99 17.77 5.98
C ILE A 86 -2.08 18.58 6.68
N SER A 87 -2.65 18.09 7.77
CA SER A 87 -3.69 18.80 8.52
C SER A 87 -3.17 20.11 9.12
N ILE A 88 -1.95 20.13 9.68
CA ILE A 88 -1.33 21.37 10.16
C ILE A 88 -1.14 22.36 9.00
N TYR A 89 -0.68 21.90 7.84
CA TYR A 89 -0.54 22.75 6.65
C TYR A 89 -1.90 23.34 6.23
N ASP A 90 -2.94 22.50 6.15
CA ASP A 90 -4.27 22.90 5.69
C ASP A 90 -4.96 23.89 6.63
N VAL A 91 -4.76 23.76 7.94
CA VAL A 91 -5.30 24.73 8.92
C VAL A 91 -4.50 26.04 8.96
N LEU A 92 -3.22 26.02 8.62
CA LEU A 92 -2.39 27.22 8.51
C LEU A 92 -2.64 27.97 7.20
N PHE A 93 -2.92 27.27 6.10
CA PHE A 93 -3.06 27.82 4.75
C PHE A 93 -4.33 27.34 4.02
N PRO A 94 -5.53 27.63 4.53
CA PRO A 94 -6.78 27.06 4.02
C PRO A 94 -7.15 27.46 2.58
N ASN A 95 -6.54 28.54 2.04
CA ASN A 95 -6.81 29.03 0.68
C ASN A 95 -5.76 28.62 -0.35
N ASP A 96 -4.95 27.61 -0.06
CA ASP A 96 -3.92 27.05 -0.95
C ASP A 96 -2.87 28.04 -1.49
N VAL A 97 -2.70 29.21 -0.84
CA VAL A 97 -1.66 30.18 -1.16
C VAL A 97 -0.64 30.24 -0.01
N PRO A 98 0.27 29.25 0.05
CA PRO A 98 1.27 29.23 1.10
C PRO A 98 2.36 30.29 0.84
N PRO A 99 3.05 30.73 1.90
CA PRO A 99 4.28 31.51 1.77
C PRO A 99 5.31 30.80 0.90
N ALA A 100 6.24 31.58 0.33
CA ALA A 100 7.29 31.04 -0.56
C ALA A 100 8.08 29.88 0.06
N CYS A 101 8.34 29.90 1.37
CA CYS A 101 9.02 28.81 2.09
C CYS A 101 8.29 27.47 2.05
N PHE A 102 6.95 27.44 1.88
CA PHE A 102 6.16 26.20 1.81
C PHE A 102 5.92 25.67 0.39
N GLN A 103 6.40 26.35 -0.66
CA GLN A 103 6.21 25.86 -2.04
C GLN A 103 6.83 24.46 -2.24
N GLY A 104 7.95 24.18 -1.58
CA GLY A 104 8.58 22.84 -1.58
C GLY A 104 7.68 21.76 -1.00
N PHE A 105 7.11 22.01 0.18
CA PHE A 105 6.19 21.06 0.81
C PHE A 105 4.87 20.94 0.04
N GLN A 106 4.32 22.03 -0.49
CA GLN A 106 3.11 21.99 -1.31
C GLN A 106 3.25 21.05 -2.52
N LYS A 107 4.42 21.13 -3.19
CA LYS A 107 4.73 20.19 -4.28
C LYS A 107 4.81 18.75 -3.77
N MET A 108 5.50 18.53 -2.66
CA MET A 108 5.61 17.20 -2.04
C MET A 108 4.29 16.70 -1.47
N ARG A 109 3.43 17.56 -0.92
CA ARG A 109 2.08 17.21 -0.47
C ARG A 109 1.26 16.61 -1.60
N ARG A 110 1.25 17.25 -2.77
CA ARG A 110 0.59 16.69 -3.96
C ARG A 110 1.19 15.36 -4.36
N GLU A 111 2.48 15.22 -4.26
CA GLU A 111 3.21 13.98 -4.51
C GLU A 111 2.87 12.90 -3.46
N LEU A 112 2.87 13.23 -2.17
CA LEU A 112 2.49 12.31 -1.09
C LEU A 112 1.06 11.81 -1.23
N VAL A 113 0.12 12.68 -1.56
CA VAL A 113 -1.27 12.30 -1.83
C VAL A 113 -1.34 11.35 -3.02
N ARG A 114 -0.57 11.60 -4.09
CA ARG A 114 -0.45 10.68 -5.24
C ARG A 114 0.18 9.35 -4.86
N GLN A 115 1.16 9.35 -3.96
CA GLN A 115 1.93 8.17 -3.58
C GLN A 115 1.28 7.32 -2.49
N GLN A 116 0.40 7.86 -1.68
CA GLN A 116 -0.46 7.06 -0.81
C GLN A 116 -1.25 6.02 -1.60
N ALA A 117 -1.59 6.33 -2.85
CA ALA A 117 -2.19 5.38 -3.78
C ALA A 117 -1.20 4.35 -4.38
N ALA A 118 0.08 4.55 -4.24
CA ALA A 118 1.09 3.86 -5.02
C ALA A 118 1.76 2.67 -4.31
N GLY A 119 1.86 2.70 -3.00
CA GLY A 119 2.46 1.63 -2.18
C GLY A 119 3.83 1.15 -2.65
N GLY A 120 4.90 1.56 -1.96
CA GLY A 120 6.25 1.07 -2.20
C GLY A 120 7.22 1.45 -1.08
N SER A 121 8.32 0.72 -0.91
CA SER A 121 9.35 1.03 0.11
C SER A 121 9.93 2.44 -0.01
N LEU A 122 9.84 3.03 -1.19
CA LEU A 122 10.19 4.42 -1.45
C LEU A 122 9.18 5.42 -0.91
N LEU A 123 7.91 5.05 -0.78
CA LEU A 123 6.91 5.91 -0.16
C LEU A 123 7.36 6.31 1.24
N GLU A 124 7.92 5.40 2.03
CA GLU A 124 8.42 5.70 3.36
C GLU A 124 9.61 6.69 3.32
N GLN A 125 10.55 6.49 2.42
CA GLN A 125 11.67 7.42 2.26
C GLN A 125 11.19 8.82 1.83
N GLN A 126 10.21 8.90 0.96
CA GLN A 126 9.64 10.18 0.51
C GLN A 126 8.75 10.81 1.56
N ARG A 127 7.97 9.99 2.30
CA ARG A 127 7.24 10.42 3.48
C ARG A 127 8.20 11.10 4.46
N ARG A 128 9.31 10.45 4.79
CA ARG A 128 10.37 11.04 5.64
C ARG A 128 10.95 12.30 5.05
N ARG A 129 11.21 12.32 3.74
CA ARG A 129 11.71 13.53 3.07
C ARG A 129 10.69 14.66 3.10
N ALA A 130 9.41 14.38 2.86
CA ALA A 130 8.36 15.39 2.93
C ALA A 130 8.15 15.90 4.34
N LEU A 131 8.18 15.01 5.36
CA LEU A 131 8.13 15.40 6.77
C LEU A 131 9.33 16.25 7.16
N LYS A 132 10.53 15.92 6.67
CA LYS A 132 11.73 16.74 6.86
C LYS A 132 11.57 18.12 6.22
N VAL A 133 11.12 18.17 4.95
CA VAL A 133 10.89 19.45 4.24
C VAL A 133 9.80 20.25 4.93
N PHE A 134 8.72 19.61 5.42
CA PHE A 134 7.71 20.28 6.22
C PHE A 134 8.32 20.93 7.46
N SER A 135 9.13 20.19 8.22
CA SER A 135 9.77 20.69 9.42
C SER A 135 10.76 21.83 9.12
N GLU A 136 11.53 21.73 8.04
CA GLU A 136 12.41 22.81 7.55
C GLU A 136 11.62 24.04 7.14
N ASN A 137 10.48 23.87 6.46
CA ASN A 137 9.61 24.96 6.05
C ASN A 137 8.92 25.62 7.26
N MET A 138 8.48 24.81 8.24
CA MET A 138 7.96 25.32 9.52
C MET A 138 9.03 26.14 10.27
N ASN A 139 10.26 25.63 10.35
CA ASN A 139 11.35 26.38 10.97
C ASN A 139 11.56 27.74 10.26
N ALA A 140 11.67 27.77 8.94
CA ALA A 140 11.81 29.01 8.18
C ALA A 140 10.63 29.95 8.36
N PHE A 141 9.40 29.42 8.44
CA PHE A 141 8.17 30.21 8.62
C PHE A 141 8.05 30.84 10.00
N THR A 142 8.60 30.17 11.02
CA THR A 142 8.45 30.54 12.44
C THR A 142 9.62 31.35 12.98
N GLN A 143 10.65 31.65 12.18
CA GLN A 143 11.79 32.49 12.60
C GLN A 143 11.38 33.92 12.92
N ASP A 144 10.55 34.48 12.05
CA ASP A 144 10.11 35.91 12.16
C ASP A 144 8.64 36.04 12.59
N ARG A 145 8.00 34.92 12.95
CA ARG A 145 6.55 34.89 13.24
C ARG A 145 6.24 33.99 14.42
N ARG A 146 5.35 34.44 15.27
CA ARG A 146 4.75 33.59 16.31
C ARG A 146 3.59 32.82 15.70
N VAL A 147 3.63 31.52 15.79
CA VAL A 147 2.61 30.62 15.24
C VAL A 147 1.91 29.87 16.35
N VAL A 148 0.59 29.89 16.33
CA VAL A 148 -0.25 29.14 17.28
C VAL A 148 -1.02 28.07 16.54
N ILE A 149 -0.88 26.82 16.97
CA ILE A 149 -1.56 25.64 16.42
C ILE A 149 -2.35 24.99 17.54
N ALA A 150 -3.64 24.72 17.29
CA ALA A 150 -4.51 24.08 18.27
C ALA A 150 -4.77 22.62 17.90
N LEU A 151 -4.58 21.74 18.89
CA LEU A 151 -4.76 20.29 18.78
C LEU A 151 -5.79 19.84 19.82
N ASP A 152 -6.81 19.08 19.41
CA ASP A 152 -7.88 18.61 20.32
C ASP A 152 -7.97 17.09 20.37
N THR A 153 -8.56 16.57 21.45
CA THR A 153 -8.89 15.17 21.64
C THR A 153 -7.64 14.25 21.65
N VAL A 154 -6.53 14.77 22.21
CA VAL A 154 -5.22 14.06 22.17
C VAL A 154 -5.20 12.73 22.93
N GLU A 155 -6.17 12.46 23.79
CA GLU A 155 -6.35 11.14 24.42
C GLU A 155 -6.58 10.01 23.41
N LYS A 156 -6.98 10.33 22.18
CA LYS A 156 -7.15 9.33 21.11
C LYS A 156 -5.83 8.82 20.55
N LEU A 157 -4.73 9.55 20.78
CA LEU A 157 -3.38 9.12 20.35
C LEU A 157 -2.82 7.95 21.18
N ILE A 158 -3.40 7.67 22.35
CA ILE A 158 -2.96 6.59 23.23
C ILE A 158 -3.72 5.32 22.86
N TYR A 159 -3.02 4.28 22.41
CA TYR A 159 -3.64 3.03 21.97
C TYR A 159 -3.80 1.97 23.07
N HIS A 160 -3.11 2.13 24.19
CA HIS A 160 -3.25 1.21 25.33
C HIS A 160 -4.60 1.37 26.01
N HIS A 161 -5.17 0.26 26.51
CA HIS A 161 -6.51 0.24 27.15
C HIS A 161 -6.53 1.00 28.48
N ASP A 162 -5.42 0.98 29.22
CA ASP A 162 -5.26 1.76 30.44
C ASP A 162 -4.15 2.80 30.25
N ALA A 163 -4.56 4.07 30.18
CA ALA A 163 -3.64 5.18 30.02
C ALA A 163 -2.60 5.29 31.15
N LYS A 164 -2.89 4.75 32.35
CA LYS A 164 -1.95 4.76 33.48
C LYS A 164 -0.81 3.76 33.35
N THR A 165 -1.01 2.69 32.60
CA THR A 165 -0.04 1.63 32.34
C THR A 165 0.53 1.69 30.94
N ALA A 166 0.04 2.60 30.09
CA ALA A 166 0.50 2.82 28.72
C ALA A 166 1.99 3.26 28.70
N GLN A 167 2.72 2.77 27.72
CA GLN A 167 4.13 3.11 27.47
C GLN A 167 4.24 4.03 26.25
N VAL A 168 5.42 4.62 26.03
CA VAL A 168 5.67 5.48 24.86
C VAL A 168 5.38 4.74 23.55
N GLU A 169 5.57 3.42 23.51
CA GLU A 169 5.29 2.57 22.35
C GLU A 169 3.78 2.46 22.05
N ASP A 170 2.90 2.80 22.97
CA ASP A 170 1.45 2.80 22.83
C ASP A 170 0.90 4.14 22.29
N VAL A 171 1.74 5.13 22.07
CA VAL A 171 1.35 6.43 21.53
C VAL A 171 1.47 6.43 20.01
N ALA A 172 0.56 7.13 19.32
CA ALA A 172 0.60 7.25 17.88
C ALA A 172 1.91 7.90 17.38
N GLU A 173 2.46 7.39 16.28
CA GLU A 173 3.73 7.90 15.70
C GLU A 173 3.70 9.40 15.36
N SER A 174 2.52 9.94 15.09
CA SER A 174 2.35 11.37 14.79
C SER A 174 2.77 12.27 15.95
N TRP A 175 2.58 11.81 17.19
CA TRP A 175 2.97 12.56 18.37
C TRP A 175 4.49 12.62 18.54
N ASP A 176 5.17 11.49 18.43
CA ASP A 176 6.64 11.43 18.50
C ASP A 176 7.30 12.26 17.40
N TRP A 177 6.74 12.17 16.19
CA TRP A 177 7.19 13.00 15.08
C TRP A 177 6.96 14.49 15.35
N LEU A 178 5.79 14.86 15.88
CA LEU A 178 5.47 16.27 16.19
C LEU A 178 6.44 16.85 17.21
N LEU A 179 6.67 16.14 18.33
CA LEU A 179 7.58 16.60 19.39
C LEU A 179 9.03 16.71 18.90
N SER A 180 9.50 15.71 18.15
CA SER A 180 10.85 15.75 17.58
C SER A 180 11.04 16.88 16.57
N SER A 181 10.01 17.15 15.76
CA SER A 181 10.00 18.25 14.79
C SER A 181 9.92 19.61 15.48
N LEU A 182 9.08 19.72 16.51
CA LEU A 182 8.87 20.94 17.28
C LEU A 182 10.19 21.50 17.85
N ALA A 183 11.09 20.61 18.28
CA ALA A 183 12.40 21.00 18.81
C ALA A 183 13.25 21.80 17.81
N SER A 184 12.99 21.68 16.50
CA SER A 184 13.69 22.38 15.43
C SER A 184 12.95 23.66 14.95
N TRP A 185 11.71 23.88 15.39
CA TRP A 185 10.93 25.04 14.97
C TRP A 185 11.28 26.28 15.79
N GLY A 186 10.97 27.45 15.26
CA GLY A 186 11.13 28.72 15.95
C GLY A 186 10.01 28.99 16.97
N SER A 187 9.42 30.18 16.91
CA SER A 187 8.37 30.60 17.84
C SER A 187 7.02 29.95 17.56
N VAL A 188 6.82 28.71 18.05
CA VAL A 188 5.57 27.95 17.91
C VAL A 188 4.99 27.65 19.29
N THR A 189 3.70 27.92 19.47
CA THR A 189 2.91 27.45 20.59
C THR A 189 1.91 26.39 20.12
N LEU A 190 2.03 25.19 20.64
CA LEU A 190 1.01 24.15 20.50
C LEU A 190 0.03 24.27 21.66
N LEU A 191 -1.22 24.59 21.37
CA LEU A 191 -2.34 24.50 22.33
C LEU A 191 -2.94 23.11 22.23
N VAL A 192 -2.76 22.29 23.24
CA VAL A 192 -3.12 20.88 23.24
C VAL A 192 -4.23 20.63 24.24
N ALA A 193 -5.41 20.24 23.77
CA ALA A 193 -6.53 19.91 24.64
C ALA A 193 -6.72 18.40 24.80
N GLY A 194 -6.93 17.97 26.05
CA GLY A 194 -7.12 16.56 26.37
C GLY A 194 -7.81 16.34 27.72
N ARG A 195 -8.10 15.07 28.02
CA ARG A 195 -8.63 14.64 29.31
C ARG A 195 -7.51 14.38 30.32
N PRO A 196 -7.75 14.37 31.66
CA PRO A 196 -6.70 14.19 32.68
C PRO A 196 -5.86 12.91 32.53
N ALA A 197 -6.42 11.87 31.92
CA ALA A 197 -5.73 10.58 31.71
C ALA A 197 -4.47 10.67 30.82
N VAL A 198 -4.22 11.80 30.16
CA VAL A 198 -3.15 11.99 29.17
C VAL A 198 -1.82 12.41 29.80
N GLU A 199 -1.79 12.70 31.08
CA GLU A 199 -0.71 13.41 31.78
C GLU A 199 0.66 12.73 31.79
N GLY A 200 0.72 11.41 31.72
CA GLY A 200 1.99 10.67 31.83
C GLY A 200 2.70 10.39 30.52
N LEU A 201 2.02 10.51 29.40
CA LEU A 201 2.44 9.95 28.11
C LEU A 201 2.80 10.99 27.06
N LEU A 202 2.24 12.20 27.18
CA LEU A 202 2.45 13.27 26.23
C LEU A 202 3.47 14.30 26.77
N VAL A 203 4.61 13.82 27.30
CA VAL A 203 5.61 14.69 27.89
C VAL A 203 6.42 15.38 26.81
N ALA A 204 6.37 16.72 26.80
CA ALA A 204 7.32 17.57 26.09
C ALA A 204 8.31 18.15 27.11
N GLU A 205 9.59 18.29 26.74
CA GLU A 205 10.63 18.92 27.62
C GLU A 205 10.22 20.31 28.12
N ARG A 206 9.34 21.00 27.38
CA ARG A 206 8.80 22.31 27.71
C ARG A 206 7.28 22.29 27.53
N HIS A 207 6.61 21.86 28.55
CA HIS A 207 5.16 21.93 28.60
C HIS A 207 4.71 22.68 29.84
N GLN A 208 3.58 23.35 29.71
CA GLN A 208 2.85 23.92 30.83
C GLN A 208 1.45 23.34 30.86
N ARG A 209 1.00 23.02 32.05
CA ARG A 209 -0.34 22.54 32.31
C ARG A 209 -1.26 23.68 32.72
N ILE A 210 -2.40 23.74 32.09
CA ILE A 210 -3.50 24.65 32.43
C ILE A 210 -4.74 23.82 32.69
N ASP A 211 -5.17 23.74 33.93
CA ASP A 211 -6.40 23.05 34.30
C ASP A 211 -7.61 23.92 33.95
N LEU A 212 -8.60 23.26 33.35
CA LEU A 212 -9.88 23.88 32.98
C LEU A 212 -10.99 23.32 33.85
N PRO A 213 -11.33 23.99 34.94
CA PRO A 213 -12.45 23.60 35.78
C PRO A 213 -13.79 23.85 35.04
N PHE A 214 -14.90 23.35 35.58
CA PHE A 214 -16.23 23.76 35.18
C PHE A 214 -16.49 25.21 35.52
N LEU A 215 -17.57 25.82 35.01
CA LEU A 215 -17.93 27.19 35.29
C LEU A 215 -18.37 27.32 36.76
N GLU A 216 -17.96 28.39 37.39
CA GLU A 216 -18.48 28.82 38.70
C GLU A 216 -19.88 29.42 38.55
N GLU A 217 -20.58 29.64 39.65
CA GLU A 217 -21.95 30.23 39.64
C GLU A 217 -22.00 31.55 38.85
N GLU A 218 -21.05 32.46 39.10
CA GLU A 218 -20.97 33.77 38.40
C GLU A 218 -20.75 33.58 36.91
N GLY A 219 -19.87 32.61 36.51
CA GLY A 219 -19.62 32.30 35.11
C GLY A 219 -20.84 31.70 34.42
N SER A 220 -21.63 30.88 35.11
CA SER A 220 -22.87 30.33 34.56
C SER A 220 -23.96 31.38 34.41
N LEU A 221 -24.10 32.30 35.37
CA LEU A 221 -25.03 33.42 35.27
C LEU A 221 -24.69 34.33 34.09
N ALA A 222 -23.41 34.70 33.98
CA ALA A 222 -22.92 35.51 32.86
C ALA A 222 -23.10 34.78 31.50
N TYR A 223 -23.07 33.44 31.48
CA TYR A 223 -23.36 32.67 30.26
C TYR A 223 -24.81 32.84 29.81
N PHE A 224 -25.81 32.78 30.72
CA PHE A 224 -27.20 33.04 30.37
C PHE A 224 -27.42 34.47 29.87
N GLU A 225 -26.76 35.45 30.47
CA GLU A 225 -26.84 36.84 30.05
C GLU A 225 -26.22 37.06 28.65
N ALA A 226 -25.09 36.40 28.39
CA ALA A 226 -24.44 36.46 27.08
C ALA A 226 -25.30 35.84 25.99
N VAL A 227 -25.94 34.68 26.27
CA VAL A 227 -26.90 34.05 25.38
C VAL A 227 -28.09 34.94 25.10
N GLU A 228 -28.65 35.60 26.14
CA GLU A 228 -29.75 36.53 26.01
C GLU A 228 -29.39 37.66 25.07
N ARG A 229 -28.25 38.33 25.26
CA ARG A 229 -27.77 39.39 24.36
C ARG A 229 -27.56 38.90 22.93
N ALA A 230 -26.96 37.74 22.76
CA ALA A 230 -26.66 37.19 21.44
C ALA A 230 -27.93 36.78 20.65
N CYS A 231 -28.98 36.42 21.33
CA CYS A 231 -30.26 36.01 20.74
C CYS A 231 -31.24 37.15 20.52
N ASP A 232 -31.06 38.31 21.15
CA ASP A 232 -32.04 39.45 21.08
C ASP A 232 -32.36 39.82 19.62
N ASP A 233 -31.39 39.84 18.72
CA ASP A 233 -31.57 40.18 17.30
C ASP A 233 -31.81 38.93 16.41
N LYS A 234 -31.30 37.76 16.78
CA LYS A 234 -31.28 36.54 15.95
C LYS A 234 -32.48 35.62 16.20
N ASP A 235 -32.89 35.47 17.47
CA ASP A 235 -34.04 34.68 17.90
C ASP A 235 -34.70 35.31 19.14
N PRO A 236 -35.54 36.39 18.94
CA PRO A 236 -36.19 37.11 20.03
C PRO A 236 -37.05 36.23 20.96
N GLU A 237 -37.62 35.16 20.41
CA GLU A 237 -38.44 34.23 21.22
C GLU A 237 -37.58 33.42 22.17
N LEU A 238 -36.38 32.96 21.74
CA LEU A 238 -35.42 32.32 22.61
C LEU A 238 -34.91 33.31 23.68
N ALA A 239 -34.52 34.53 23.29
CA ALA A 239 -34.07 35.56 24.22
C ALA A 239 -35.10 35.78 25.29
N LYS A 240 -36.39 35.88 24.92
CA LYS A 240 -37.49 36.02 25.85
C LYS A 240 -37.63 34.86 26.82
N ARG A 241 -37.46 33.62 26.34
CA ARG A 241 -37.53 32.41 27.18
C ARG A 241 -36.35 32.35 28.16
N VAL A 242 -35.15 32.71 27.74
CA VAL A 242 -33.97 32.80 28.62
C VAL A 242 -34.18 33.91 29.67
N LYS A 243 -34.74 35.08 29.31
CA LYS A 243 -35.11 36.13 30.22
C LYS A 243 -36.13 35.72 31.27
N GLN A 244 -37.04 34.81 30.96
CA GLN A 244 -38.06 34.30 31.89
C GLN A 244 -37.48 33.40 32.97
N LEU A 245 -36.24 32.88 32.81
CA LEU A 245 -35.55 32.16 33.88
C LEU A 245 -35.10 33.12 34.96
N SER A 246 -35.69 33.01 36.18
CA SER A 246 -35.24 33.77 37.35
C SER A 246 -33.77 33.48 37.66
N VAL A 247 -33.09 34.38 38.35
CA VAL A 247 -31.71 34.14 38.83
C VAL A 247 -31.62 32.86 39.65
N GLU A 248 -32.64 32.58 40.46
CA GLU A 248 -32.69 31.33 41.23
C GLU A 248 -32.75 30.10 40.34
N ASN A 249 -33.57 30.13 39.30
CA ASN A 249 -33.66 29.02 38.31
C ASN A 249 -32.35 28.84 37.54
N ARG A 250 -31.66 29.93 37.21
CA ARG A 250 -30.33 29.88 36.57
C ARG A 250 -29.27 29.25 37.50
N LEU A 251 -29.32 29.55 38.81
CA LEU A 251 -28.45 28.94 39.81
C LEU A 251 -28.78 27.47 40.05
N ILE A 252 -30.09 27.09 40.04
CA ILE A 252 -30.47 25.68 40.07
C ILE A 252 -29.96 24.96 38.83
N ALA A 253 -30.11 25.55 37.64
CA ALA A 253 -29.57 24.98 36.39
C ALA A 253 -28.05 24.82 36.43
N HIS A 254 -27.31 25.77 37.00
CA HIS A 254 -25.88 25.64 37.27
C HIS A 254 -25.55 24.41 38.15
N ARG A 255 -26.25 24.29 39.30
CA ARG A 255 -26.03 23.14 40.22
C ARG A 255 -26.32 21.81 39.56
N LEU A 256 -27.44 21.69 38.82
CA LEU A 256 -27.83 20.47 38.12
C LEU A 256 -26.86 20.12 36.98
N ALA A 257 -26.35 21.12 36.27
CA ALA A 257 -25.33 20.98 35.24
C ALA A 257 -23.92 20.80 35.82
N ASN A 258 -23.75 20.95 37.15
CA ASN A 258 -22.43 20.98 37.81
C ASN A 258 -21.46 21.96 37.11
N GLY A 259 -21.97 23.09 36.63
CA GLY A 259 -21.20 24.08 35.90
C GLY A 259 -20.65 23.64 34.57
N ARG A 260 -21.06 22.47 34.01
CA ARG A 260 -20.60 21.97 32.71
C ARG A 260 -21.16 22.81 31.58
N PRO A 261 -20.32 23.52 30.76
CA PRO A 261 -20.79 24.39 29.68
C PRO A 261 -21.66 23.64 28.65
N ILE A 262 -21.36 22.41 28.33
CA ILE A 262 -22.13 21.62 27.35
C ILE A 262 -23.57 21.37 27.81
N LEU A 263 -23.82 21.13 29.12
CA LEU A 263 -25.16 20.93 29.64
C LEU A 263 -25.94 22.23 29.70
N LEU A 264 -25.26 23.35 29.99
CA LEU A 264 -25.87 24.67 29.90
C LEU A 264 -26.24 25.00 28.43
N ALA A 265 -25.40 24.66 27.46
CA ALA A 265 -25.71 24.84 26.04
C ALA A 265 -26.88 23.96 25.59
N LEU A 266 -26.94 22.70 26.04
CA LEU A 266 -28.07 21.80 25.78
C LEU A 266 -29.38 22.34 26.39
N LEU A 267 -29.30 23.03 27.53
CA LEU A 267 -30.46 23.67 28.14
C LEU A 267 -30.96 24.82 27.23
N ILE A 268 -30.06 25.61 26.65
CA ILE A 268 -30.44 26.66 25.70
C ILE A 268 -31.04 26.06 24.43
N ASP A 269 -30.46 24.98 23.93
CA ASP A 269 -31.00 24.24 22.79
C ASP A 269 -32.40 23.72 23.07
N PHE A 270 -32.63 23.18 24.29
CA PHE A 270 -33.95 22.79 24.77
C PHE A 270 -34.94 23.98 24.76
N LEU A 271 -34.55 25.12 25.33
CA LEU A 271 -35.38 26.31 25.33
C LEU A 271 -35.71 26.81 23.91
N SER A 272 -34.78 26.62 22.95
CA SER A 272 -35.03 27.04 21.56
C SER A 272 -36.20 26.27 20.93
N VAL A 273 -36.31 24.97 21.28
CA VAL A 273 -37.37 24.09 20.81
C VAL A 273 -38.70 24.33 21.51
N GLY A 274 -38.69 25.00 22.67
CA GLY A 274 -39.86 25.38 23.45
C GLY A 274 -40.23 24.44 24.57
N ASP A 275 -40.40 25.01 25.77
CA ASP A 275 -40.84 24.26 26.98
C ASP A 275 -42.36 24.15 26.98
N LYS A 276 -42.89 23.11 26.33
CA LYS A 276 -44.35 22.86 26.32
C LYS A 276 -44.74 22.20 27.65
N GLY A 277 -45.36 22.96 28.57
CA GLY A 277 -45.86 22.43 29.80
C GLY A 277 -45.07 22.78 31.05
N GLY A 278 -44.04 23.56 30.96
CA GLY A 278 -43.24 24.01 32.11
C GLY A 278 -42.45 22.84 32.72
N GLU A 279 -42.01 21.88 31.89
CA GLU A 279 -41.27 20.71 32.32
C GLU A 279 -39.91 21.07 32.93
N LEU A 280 -39.23 22.03 32.32
CA LEU A 280 -37.97 22.55 32.86
C LEU A 280 -38.17 23.19 34.22
N LYS A 281 -39.24 24.01 34.36
CA LYS A 281 -39.58 24.63 35.65
C LYS A 281 -39.78 23.58 36.75
N LYS A 282 -40.46 22.44 36.44
CA LYS A 282 -40.69 21.34 37.41
C LYS A 282 -39.38 20.69 37.82
N VAL A 283 -38.43 20.48 36.86
CA VAL A 283 -37.12 19.90 37.16
C VAL A 283 -36.27 20.89 37.95
N LEU A 284 -36.32 22.19 37.63
CA LEU A 284 -35.62 23.23 38.38
C LEU A 284 -36.15 23.45 39.79
N GLU A 285 -37.43 23.17 40.03
CA GLU A 285 -38.06 23.26 41.34
C GLU A 285 -37.95 21.97 42.17
N ASN A 286 -37.51 20.86 41.55
CA ASN A 286 -37.35 19.57 42.22
C ASN A 286 -35.83 19.31 42.46
N PRO A 287 -35.38 19.17 43.72
CA PRO A 287 -33.97 19.07 44.09
C PRO A 287 -33.29 17.72 43.74
N ASP A 288 -33.90 16.88 42.92
CA ASP A 288 -33.36 15.59 42.53
C ASP A 288 -32.40 15.71 41.36
N PRO A 289 -31.31 14.88 41.33
CA PRO A 289 -30.01 15.32 40.91
C PRO A 289 -29.82 15.39 39.38
N GLN A 290 -28.60 15.76 38.95
CA GLN A 290 -28.03 15.89 37.67
C GLN A 290 -28.51 14.90 36.58
N GLU A 291 -28.87 13.67 36.97
CA GLU A 291 -29.43 12.62 36.12
C GLU A 291 -30.75 13.03 35.44
N ASN A 292 -31.61 13.74 36.20
CA ASN A 292 -32.90 14.14 35.70
C ASN A 292 -32.82 15.30 34.69
N LEU A 293 -31.80 16.18 34.80
CA LEU A 293 -31.60 17.22 33.82
C LEU A 293 -31.13 16.66 32.47
N GLU A 294 -30.11 15.80 32.45
CA GLU A 294 -29.62 15.15 31.22
C GLU A 294 -30.76 14.36 30.53
N GLU A 295 -31.53 13.59 31.28
CA GLU A 295 -32.66 12.81 30.78
C GLU A 295 -33.76 13.73 30.21
N LEU A 296 -34.13 14.79 30.88
CA LEU A 296 -35.13 15.75 30.42
C LEU A 296 -34.67 16.40 29.11
N LEU A 297 -33.44 16.94 29.08
CA LEU A 297 -32.92 17.66 27.91
C LEU A 297 -32.90 16.76 26.68
N ILE A 298 -32.40 15.53 26.83
CA ILE A 298 -32.29 14.61 25.70
C ILE A 298 -33.65 14.06 25.27
N THR A 299 -34.53 13.70 26.21
CA THR A 299 -35.86 13.20 25.91
C THR A 299 -36.69 14.22 25.15
N ARG A 300 -36.53 15.49 25.50
CA ARG A 300 -37.24 16.58 24.82
C ARG A 300 -36.73 16.82 23.41
N LEU A 301 -35.43 16.86 23.22
CA LEU A 301 -34.82 16.98 21.88
C LEU A 301 -35.23 15.81 20.97
N ILE A 302 -35.24 14.61 21.50
CA ILE A 302 -35.62 13.39 20.77
C ILE A 302 -37.13 13.35 20.45
N SER A 303 -37.96 13.90 21.31
CA SER A 303 -39.41 13.94 21.10
C SER A 303 -39.88 14.90 20.01
N GLN A 304 -38.99 15.77 19.53
CA GLN A 304 -39.32 16.70 18.47
C GLN A 304 -39.37 15.99 17.10
N PRO A 305 -40.50 16.09 16.38
CA PRO A 305 -40.63 15.50 15.05
C PRO A 305 -39.49 15.99 14.14
N SER A 306 -38.91 15.12 13.36
CA SER A 306 -37.79 15.32 12.43
C SER A 306 -36.43 15.67 13.06
N ILE A 307 -36.37 16.44 14.13
CA ILE A 307 -35.12 16.76 14.85
C ILE A 307 -34.66 15.53 15.62
N GLY A 308 -35.54 14.93 16.40
CA GLY A 308 -35.24 13.77 17.22
C GLY A 308 -34.76 12.56 16.40
N ASP A 309 -35.46 12.24 15.31
CA ASP A 309 -35.06 11.17 14.42
C ASP A 309 -33.66 11.44 13.85
N THR A 310 -33.37 12.70 13.48
CA THR A 310 -32.07 13.08 12.92
C THR A 310 -30.97 12.99 13.97
N ILE A 311 -31.19 13.45 15.21
CA ILE A 311 -30.24 13.32 16.32
C ILE A 311 -29.96 11.85 16.63
N GLN A 312 -31.01 11.01 16.67
CA GLN A 312 -30.83 9.57 16.90
C GLN A 312 -30.05 8.92 15.76
N ALA A 313 -30.31 9.27 14.50
CA ALA A 313 -29.54 8.78 13.35
C ALA A 313 -28.07 9.19 13.44
N LEU A 314 -27.79 10.45 13.79
CA LEU A 314 -26.41 10.94 14.03
C LEU A 314 -25.76 10.20 15.19
N GLY A 315 -26.48 9.99 16.30
CA GLY A 315 -25.99 9.25 17.47
C GLY A 315 -25.62 7.79 17.18
N ARG A 316 -26.26 7.17 16.18
CA ARG A 316 -25.95 5.80 15.72
C ARG A 316 -24.84 5.75 14.68
N ALA A 317 -24.40 6.91 14.13
CA ALA A 317 -23.37 7.01 13.11
C ALA A 317 -22.21 7.92 13.56
N PRO A 318 -21.37 7.47 14.52
CA PRO A 318 -20.29 8.29 15.10
C PRO A 318 -19.20 8.71 14.08
N LYS A 319 -19.12 8.07 12.93
CA LYS A 319 -18.21 8.47 11.82
C LYS A 319 -18.80 9.59 10.93
N GLY A 320 -19.92 10.18 11.39
CA GLY A 320 -20.60 11.27 10.70
C GLY A 320 -21.58 10.84 9.63
N VAL A 321 -22.52 11.73 9.36
CA VAL A 321 -23.62 11.50 8.42
C VAL A 321 -23.63 12.57 7.35
N ASP A 322 -23.64 12.13 6.10
CA ASP A 322 -23.95 12.97 4.93
C ASP A 322 -25.43 12.84 4.53
N GLN A 323 -25.82 13.63 3.55
CA GLN A 323 -27.21 13.66 3.05
C GLN A 323 -27.68 12.28 2.59
N ALA A 324 -26.85 11.51 1.89
CA ALA A 324 -27.24 10.23 1.33
C ALA A 324 -27.40 9.16 2.42
N LEU A 325 -26.48 9.16 3.40
CA LEU A 325 -26.58 8.25 4.55
C LEU A 325 -27.78 8.57 5.42
N LEU A 326 -28.08 9.87 5.69
CA LEU A 326 -29.28 10.22 6.45
C LEU A 326 -30.55 9.80 5.74
N ALA A 327 -30.63 10.02 4.43
CA ALA A 327 -31.77 9.58 3.62
C ALA A 327 -32.02 8.07 3.78
N ARG A 328 -30.97 7.27 3.80
CA ARG A 328 -31.03 5.81 3.97
C ARG A 328 -31.38 5.38 5.41
N LEU A 329 -30.80 6.06 6.39
CA LEU A 329 -31.08 5.74 7.82
C LEU A 329 -32.55 5.98 8.17
N LEU A 330 -33.13 7.05 7.68
CA LEU A 330 -34.49 7.48 7.98
C LEU A 330 -35.54 7.05 6.94
N ASP A 331 -35.11 6.36 5.86
CA ASP A 331 -35.98 6.00 4.73
C ASP A 331 -36.75 7.19 4.12
N ILE A 332 -36.05 8.34 3.95
CA ILE A 332 -36.60 9.59 3.42
C ILE A 332 -35.91 10.01 2.11
N LYS A 333 -36.53 10.96 1.39
CA LYS A 333 -35.93 11.49 0.15
C LYS A 333 -34.67 12.34 0.46
N PRO A 334 -33.69 12.37 -0.46
CA PRO A 334 -32.46 13.16 -0.28
C PRO A 334 -32.70 14.65 0.06
N ASP A 335 -33.65 15.31 -0.60
CA ASP A 335 -33.96 16.71 -0.35
C ASP A 335 -34.52 16.94 1.08
N GLU A 336 -35.29 15.99 1.60
CA GLU A 336 -35.75 16.02 2.98
C GLU A 336 -34.59 15.80 3.97
N ALA A 337 -33.69 14.86 3.68
CA ALA A 337 -32.49 14.63 4.46
C ALA A 337 -31.61 15.89 4.54
N LYS A 338 -31.46 16.60 3.42
CA LYS A 338 -30.71 17.87 3.42
C LYS A 338 -31.35 18.90 4.33
N ARG A 339 -32.68 19.11 4.21
CA ARG A 339 -33.40 20.06 5.08
C ARG A 339 -33.25 19.69 6.57
N ARG A 340 -33.31 18.42 6.90
CA ARG A 340 -33.15 17.95 8.29
C ARG A 340 -31.72 18.16 8.80
N LEU A 341 -30.69 17.90 7.99
CA LEU A 341 -29.30 18.21 8.36
C LEU A 341 -29.10 19.72 8.57
N ASP A 342 -29.63 20.56 7.67
CA ASP A 342 -29.55 22.03 7.79
C ASP A 342 -30.24 22.53 9.08
N ASN A 343 -31.35 21.90 9.47
CA ASN A 343 -32.04 22.21 10.72
C ASN A 343 -31.23 21.89 11.98
N VAL A 344 -30.50 20.75 11.96
CA VAL A 344 -29.69 20.32 13.14
C VAL A 344 -28.35 21.05 13.22
N ARG A 345 -27.82 21.58 12.12
CA ARG A 345 -26.55 22.32 12.10
C ARG A 345 -26.51 23.53 13.05
N ARG A 346 -27.67 24.09 13.38
CA ARG A 346 -27.79 25.26 14.27
C ARG A 346 -27.56 24.92 15.75
N PHE A 347 -27.61 23.67 16.16
CA PHE A 347 -27.48 23.29 17.55
C PHE A 347 -26.01 23.26 18.01
N SER A 348 -25.79 23.62 19.28
CA SER A 348 -24.46 23.74 19.89
C SER A 348 -23.68 22.45 19.92
N PHE A 349 -24.37 21.32 19.91
CA PHE A 349 -23.80 19.97 19.99
C PHE A 349 -23.44 19.35 18.64
N VAL A 350 -23.59 20.09 17.53
CA VAL A 350 -23.26 19.60 16.20
C VAL A 350 -21.88 20.12 15.78
N LYS A 351 -21.02 19.21 15.33
CA LYS A 351 -19.70 19.50 14.80
C LYS A 351 -19.69 19.32 13.28
N MET A 352 -18.94 20.15 12.57
CA MET A 352 -18.67 20.00 11.14
C MET A 352 -17.17 19.95 10.89
N PRO A 353 -16.67 18.96 10.13
CA PRO A 353 -15.26 18.92 9.77
C PRO A 353 -14.91 20.01 8.75
N LEU A 354 -13.61 20.14 8.49
CA LEU A 354 -13.03 21.11 7.55
C LEU A 354 -13.66 21.10 6.15
N ASN A 355 -14.01 19.93 5.63
CA ASN A 355 -14.59 19.74 4.30
C ASN A 355 -16.12 19.90 4.23
N GLY A 356 -16.81 20.03 5.37
CA GLY A 356 -18.24 20.31 5.46
C GLY A 356 -19.20 19.25 4.90
N GLU A 357 -18.70 18.08 4.46
CA GLU A 357 -19.52 17.06 3.81
C GLU A 357 -20.35 16.22 4.79
N ARG A 358 -19.87 16.05 6.00
CA ARG A 358 -20.52 15.25 7.05
C ARG A 358 -20.79 16.05 8.30
N ILE A 359 -21.79 15.62 9.04
CA ILE A 359 -22.18 16.18 10.33
C ILE A 359 -21.92 15.16 11.43
N PHE A 360 -21.35 15.61 12.54
CA PHE A 360 -21.04 14.81 13.74
C PHE A 360 -21.75 15.43 14.94
N LEU A 361 -21.96 14.63 15.96
CA LEU A 361 -22.34 15.13 17.27
C LEU A 361 -21.12 15.40 18.15
N HIS A 362 -21.28 16.27 19.17
CA HIS A 362 -20.26 16.42 20.21
C HIS A 362 -20.13 15.12 21.04
N ASP A 363 -18.92 14.78 21.46
CA ASP A 363 -18.62 13.51 22.15
C ASP A 363 -19.46 13.29 23.40
N GLU A 364 -19.75 14.36 24.13
CA GLU A 364 -20.59 14.27 25.32
C GLU A 364 -22.05 13.93 24.98
N LEU A 365 -22.57 14.40 23.85
CA LEU A 365 -23.91 14.01 23.42
C LEU A 365 -23.96 12.54 22.97
N TYR A 366 -22.89 12.02 22.32
CA TYR A 366 -22.79 10.58 22.07
C TYR A 366 -22.85 9.79 23.36
N ARG A 367 -22.12 10.21 24.42
CA ARG A 367 -22.16 9.55 25.75
C ARG A 367 -23.58 9.54 26.33
N ILE A 368 -24.22 10.69 26.36
CA ILE A 368 -25.60 10.84 26.92
C ILE A 368 -26.60 9.97 26.12
N LEU A 369 -26.51 10.00 24.79
CA LEU A 369 -27.38 9.16 23.95
C LEU A 369 -27.14 7.65 24.21
N GLN A 370 -25.88 7.21 24.32
CA GLN A 370 -25.56 5.82 24.63
C GLN A 370 -26.09 5.41 25.99
N GLU A 371 -25.91 6.23 27.04
CA GLU A 371 -26.27 5.91 28.40
C GLU A 371 -27.78 6.00 28.65
N ARG A 372 -28.48 6.97 28.02
CA ARG A 372 -29.86 7.30 28.32
C ARG A 372 -30.91 6.85 27.29
N VAL A 373 -30.49 6.74 26.01
CA VAL A 373 -31.42 6.46 24.91
C VAL A 373 -31.19 5.07 24.32
N PHE A 374 -29.96 4.70 24.08
CA PHE A 374 -29.61 3.49 23.32
C PHE A 374 -29.31 2.28 24.22
N ASN A 375 -29.37 2.44 25.53
CA ASN A 375 -29.09 1.38 26.50
C ASN A 375 -30.34 0.51 26.81
N SER A 376 -31.49 0.78 26.18
CA SER A 376 -32.72 0.03 26.37
C SER A 376 -32.74 -1.28 25.53
N PRO A 377 -33.24 -2.42 26.10
CA PRO A 377 -33.45 -3.63 25.29
C PRO A 377 -34.38 -3.42 24.09
N HIS A 378 -35.25 -2.41 24.13
CA HIS A 378 -36.13 -2.04 23.03
C HIS A 378 -35.41 -1.31 21.88
N ASP A 379 -34.21 -0.75 22.12
CA ASP A 379 -33.43 -0.08 21.11
C ASP A 379 -32.50 -1.03 20.32
N LEU A 380 -32.23 -2.24 20.80
CA LEU A 380 -31.35 -3.22 20.16
C LEU A 380 -31.74 -3.51 18.70
N PRO A 381 -33.02 -3.73 18.32
CA PRO A 381 -33.39 -3.97 16.91
C PRO A 381 -33.11 -2.74 16.03
N GLN A 382 -33.36 -1.53 16.53
CA GLN A 382 -33.13 -0.28 15.78
C GLN A 382 -31.64 0.00 15.63
N ALA A 383 -30.84 -0.31 16.63
CA ALA A 383 -29.38 -0.18 16.57
C ALA A 383 -28.76 -1.16 15.57
N VAL A 384 -29.31 -2.38 15.48
CA VAL A 384 -28.90 -3.37 14.46
C VAL A 384 -29.29 -2.91 13.06
N ASP A 385 -30.54 -2.49 12.86
CA ASP A 385 -31.03 -1.97 11.57
C ASP A 385 -30.20 -0.77 11.08
N ALA A 386 -29.94 0.20 11.96
CA ALA A 386 -29.11 1.34 11.63
C ALA A 386 -27.69 0.94 11.22
N ARG A 387 -27.06 0.01 11.96
CA ARG A 387 -25.73 -0.51 11.61
C ARG A 387 -25.73 -1.23 10.27
N ASP A 388 -26.75 -2.06 10.00
CA ASP A 388 -26.89 -2.77 8.74
C ASP A 388 -27.05 -1.79 7.56
N LYS A 389 -27.86 -0.73 7.74
CA LYS A 389 -28.02 0.33 6.76
C LYS A 389 -26.72 1.09 6.49
N ILE A 390 -25.94 1.39 7.54
CA ILE A 390 -24.63 2.07 7.41
C ILE A 390 -23.63 1.17 6.70
N ILE A 391 -23.49 -0.07 7.13
CA ILE A 391 -22.59 -1.06 6.51
C ILE A 391 -22.96 -1.24 5.03
N GLY A 392 -24.24 -1.41 4.72
CA GLY A 392 -24.73 -1.52 3.36
C GLY A 392 -24.39 -0.29 2.51
N TYR A 393 -24.57 0.92 3.06
CA TYR A 393 -24.18 2.18 2.40
C TYR A 393 -22.69 2.24 2.07
N ILE A 394 -21.83 1.90 3.05
CA ILE A 394 -20.37 1.91 2.84
C ILE A 394 -19.95 0.84 1.82
N GLN A 395 -20.56 -0.35 1.86
CA GLN A 395 -20.28 -1.42 0.90
C GLN A 395 -20.66 -1.04 -0.54
N GLU A 396 -21.81 -0.38 -0.73
CA GLU A 396 -22.21 0.16 -2.04
C GLU A 396 -21.23 1.24 -2.52
N LYS A 397 -20.83 2.16 -1.64
CA LYS A 397 -19.80 3.16 -1.93
C LYS A 397 -18.48 2.50 -2.33
N LEU A 398 -18.01 1.50 -1.59
CA LEU A 398 -16.80 0.75 -1.92
C LEU A 398 -16.89 0.02 -3.26
N LYS A 399 -18.07 -0.55 -3.58
CA LYS A 399 -18.31 -1.16 -4.88
C LYS A 399 -18.21 -0.13 -6.01
N SER A 400 -18.88 1.00 -5.86
CA SER A 400 -18.82 2.10 -6.85
C SER A 400 -17.38 2.60 -7.06
N LEU A 401 -16.61 2.81 -5.97
CA LEU A 401 -15.21 3.24 -6.03
C LEU A 401 -14.32 2.18 -6.72
N LYS A 402 -14.55 0.89 -6.43
CA LYS A 402 -13.86 -0.22 -7.11
C LYS A 402 -14.15 -0.22 -8.62
N ASP A 403 -15.42 -0.11 -9.01
CA ASP A 403 -15.84 -0.09 -10.41
C ASP A 403 -15.26 1.14 -11.13
N ARG A 404 -15.22 2.30 -10.46
CA ARG A 404 -14.57 3.52 -10.97
C ARG A 404 -13.07 3.32 -11.19
N LEU A 405 -12.35 2.74 -10.22
CA LEU A 405 -10.93 2.41 -10.36
C LEU A 405 -10.67 1.50 -11.56
N ILE A 406 -11.43 0.43 -11.71
CA ILE A 406 -11.31 -0.47 -12.87
C ILE A 406 -11.53 0.30 -14.18
N SER A 407 -12.57 1.14 -14.25
CA SER A 407 -12.85 1.97 -15.42
C SER A 407 -11.67 2.89 -15.75
N LEU A 408 -11.13 3.62 -14.76
CA LEU A 408 -10.00 4.54 -14.96
C LEU A 408 -8.73 3.84 -15.44
N TYR A 409 -8.45 2.62 -14.95
CA TYR A 409 -7.31 1.82 -15.38
C TYR A 409 -7.49 1.15 -16.74
N THR A 410 -8.72 1.01 -17.24
CA THR A 410 -9.03 0.31 -18.51
C THR A 410 -9.44 1.23 -19.63
N GLU A 411 -9.69 2.51 -19.36
CA GLU A 411 -10.05 3.50 -20.39
C GLU A 411 -8.98 3.61 -21.48
N LYS A 412 -9.42 3.59 -22.74
CA LYS A 412 -8.54 3.65 -23.91
C LYS A 412 -8.79 4.91 -24.72
N ASP A 413 -7.76 5.38 -25.40
CA ASP A 413 -7.87 6.43 -26.41
C ASP A 413 -8.41 5.87 -27.74
N THR A 414 -8.62 6.75 -28.71
CA THR A 414 -9.10 6.39 -30.07
C THR A 414 -8.16 5.46 -30.83
N ARG A 415 -6.91 5.31 -30.37
CA ARG A 415 -5.89 4.41 -30.93
C ARG A 415 -5.78 3.09 -30.17
N GLY A 416 -6.60 2.89 -29.15
CA GLY A 416 -6.59 1.70 -28.30
C GLY A 416 -5.56 1.70 -27.17
N ASN A 417 -4.82 2.80 -26.93
CA ASN A 417 -3.86 2.91 -25.85
C ASN A 417 -4.55 3.27 -24.53
N LEU A 418 -4.10 2.70 -23.42
CA LEU A 418 -4.63 3.03 -22.10
C LEU A 418 -4.35 4.49 -21.73
N ARG A 419 -5.36 5.16 -21.15
CA ARG A 419 -5.31 6.57 -20.74
C ARG A 419 -4.80 6.79 -19.31
N ILE A 420 -4.06 5.85 -18.78
CA ILE A 420 -3.60 5.86 -17.36
C ILE A 420 -2.94 7.19 -16.98
N LYS A 421 -2.07 7.73 -17.83
CA LYS A 421 -1.40 9.02 -17.57
C LYS A 421 -2.37 10.18 -17.39
N LYS A 422 -3.45 10.21 -18.17
CA LYS A 422 -4.48 11.26 -18.10
C LYS A 422 -5.34 11.11 -16.84
N ASN A 423 -5.64 9.86 -16.47
CA ASN A 423 -6.55 9.53 -15.39
C ASN A 423 -5.86 9.44 -14.02
N LEU A 424 -4.55 9.69 -13.94
CA LEU A 424 -3.74 9.39 -12.77
C LEU A 424 -4.22 10.11 -11.51
N ASP A 425 -4.51 11.40 -11.60
CA ASP A 425 -4.96 12.20 -10.45
C ASP A 425 -6.31 11.68 -9.92
N GLU A 426 -7.22 11.29 -10.82
CA GLU A 426 -8.53 10.74 -10.46
C GLU A 426 -8.42 9.32 -9.88
N ILE A 427 -7.49 8.50 -10.37
CA ILE A 427 -7.17 7.19 -9.78
C ILE A 427 -6.75 7.36 -8.32
N VAL A 428 -5.85 8.30 -8.06
CA VAL A 428 -5.34 8.58 -6.72
C VAL A 428 -6.44 9.08 -5.79
N GLU A 429 -7.24 10.03 -6.23
CA GLU A 429 -8.36 10.54 -5.43
C GLU A 429 -9.38 9.45 -5.12
N THR A 430 -9.77 8.65 -6.12
CA THR A 430 -10.71 7.54 -5.95
C THR A 430 -10.15 6.49 -4.98
N TYR A 431 -8.86 6.22 -5.03
CA TYR A 431 -8.21 5.30 -4.10
C TYR A 431 -8.21 5.84 -2.65
N ASN A 432 -7.92 7.12 -2.44
CA ASN A 432 -7.97 7.75 -1.12
C ASN A 432 -9.40 7.69 -0.52
N GLN A 433 -10.42 7.97 -1.33
CA GLN A 433 -11.82 7.82 -0.90
C GLN A 433 -12.14 6.38 -0.50
N LYS A 434 -11.59 5.40 -1.23
CA LYS A 434 -11.74 3.98 -0.90
C LYS A 434 -11.07 3.65 0.44
N GLN A 435 -9.86 4.13 0.72
CA GLN A 435 -9.15 3.88 1.98
C GLN A 435 -9.96 4.40 3.18
N ASN A 436 -10.49 5.62 3.10
CA ASN A 436 -11.35 6.19 4.13
C ASN A 436 -12.58 5.32 4.37
N ALA A 437 -13.24 4.85 3.31
CA ALA A 437 -14.40 3.99 3.43
C ALA A 437 -14.06 2.58 4.00
N LEU A 438 -12.85 2.05 3.75
CA LEU A 438 -12.38 0.79 4.33
C LEU A 438 -12.20 0.91 5.85
N SER A 439 -11.56 1.97 6.33
CA SER A 439 -11.38 2.23 7.76
C SER A 439 -12.73 2.39 8.46
N GLU A 440 -13.65 3.16 7.86
CA GLU A 440 -15.00 3.34 8.37
C GLU A 440 -15.78 2.02 8.42
N LEU A 441 -15.68 1.19 7.39
CA LEU A 441 -16.33 -0.12 7.37
C LEU A 441 -15.86 -1.01 8.53
N VAL A 442 -14.57 -1.03 8.82
CA VAL A 442 -14.01 -1.81 9.93
C VAL A 442 -14.62 -1.38 11.26
N TYR A 443 -14.76 -0.07 11.50
CA TYR A 443 -15.39 0.46 12.70
C TYR A 443 -16.77 -0.15 12.97
N TYR A 444 -17.64 -0.15 11.97
CA TYR A 444 -19.01 -0.66 12.12
C TYR A 444 -19.07 -2.19 12.16
N LEU A 445 -18.25 -2.88 11.35
CA LEU A 445 -18.23 -4.35 11.34
C LEU A 445 -17.74 -4.94 12.66
N LEU A 446 -16.73 -4.36 13.29
CA LEU A 446 -16.26 -4.79 14.62
C LEU A 446 -17.38 -4.73 15.65
N ARG A 447 -18.19 -3.68 15.62
CA ARG A 447 -19.33 -3.48 16.57
C ARG A 447 -20.59 -4.26 16.18
N GLN A 448 -20.69 -4.74 14.95
CA GLN A 448 -21.75 -5.63 14.51
C GLN A 448 -21.45 -7.09 14.88
N ASN A 449 -20.26 -7.57 14.52
CA ASN A 449 -19.76 -8.91 14.82
C ASN A 449 -18.22 -8.86 14.85
N ALA A 450 -17.65 -9.04 16.03
CA ALA A 450 -16.22 -8.89 16.27
C ALA A 450 -15.36 -9.79 15.37
N ALA A 451 -15.72 -11.05 15.20
CA ALA A 451 -14.98 -12.01 14.36
C ALA A 451 -15.04 -11.62 12.87
N ARG A 452 -16.21 -11.17 12.38
CA ARG A 452 -16.36 -10.66 11.01
C ARG A 452 -15.59 -9.38 10.81
N GLY A 453 -15.69 -8.45 11.77
CA GLY A 453 -14.95 -7.18 11.76
C GLY A 453 -13.44 -7.40 11.74
N PHE A 454 -12.93 -8.29 12.59
CA PHE A 454 -11.52 -8.66 12.61
C PHE A 454 -11.03 -9.24 11.27
N ARG A 455 -11.81 -10.11 10.63
CA ARG A 455 -11.43 -10.66 9.32
C ARG A 455 -11.35 -9.58 8.24
N HIS A 456 -12.24 -8.60 8.23
CA HIS A 456 -12.16 -7.45 7.34
C HIS A 456 -10.97 -6.55 7.68
N TYR A 457 -10.79 -6.24 8.96
CA TYR A 457 -9.63 -5.49 9.43
C TYR A 457 -8.32 -6.12 8.93
N TYR A 458 -8.10 -7.41 9.18
CA TYR A 458 -6.86 -8.07 8.80
C TYR A 458 -6.68 -8.18 7.28
N ARG A 459 -7.77 -8.35 6.51
CA ARG A 459 -7.69 -8.26 5.04
C ARG A 459 -7.17 -6.91 4.59
N PHE A 460 -7.66 -5.83 5.17
CA PHE A 460 -7.24 -4.48 4.80
C PHE A 460 -5.82 -4.17 5.30
N VAL A 461 -5.41 -4.72 6.43
CA VAL A 461 -4.00 -4.71 6.87
C VAL A 461 -3.11 -5.41 5.85
N CYS A 462 -3.54 -6.54 5.29
CA CYS A 462 -2.79 -7.22 4.22
C CYS A 462 -2.74 -6.37 2.93
N GLU A 463 -3.84 -5.67 2.58
CA GLU A 463 -3.84 -4.73 1.46
C GLU A 463 -2.87 -3.57 1.69
N ALA A 464 -2.93 -2.94 2.87
CA ALA A 464 -2.04 -1.86 3.26
C ALA A 464 -0.56 -2.29 3.28
N SER A 465 -0.27 -3.43 3.89
CA SER A 465 1.09 -3.99 3.99
C SER A 465 1.68 -4.34 2.61
N ASN A 466 0.92 -4.96 1.73
CA ASN A 466 1.36 -5.32 0.39
C ASN A 466 1.47 -4.09 -0.53
N GLY A 467 0.56 -3.13 -0.37
CA GLY A 467 0.62 -1.83 -1.03
C GLY A 467 1.65 -0.88 -0.43
N LEU A 468 2.28 -1.22 0.69
CA LEU A 468 3.15 -0.36 1.50
C LEU A 468 2.45 0.97 1.89
N ASP A 469 1.16 0.88 2.14
CA ASP A 469 0.30 1.99 2.52
C ASP A 469 0.30 2.17 4.05
N THR A 470 1.27 2.92 4.53
CA THR A 470 1.45 3.16 5.96
C THR A 470 0.27 3.92 6.57
N ALA A 471 -0.37 4.81 5.81
CA ALA A 471 -1.50 5.59 6.32
C ALA A 471 -2.70 4.71 6.62
N LEU A 472 -3.14 3.89 5.66
CA LEU A 472 -4.22 2.93 5.88
C LEU A 472 -3.89 1.96 7.02
N ASP A 473 -2.64 1.47 7.08
CA ASP A 473 -2.19 0.56 8.14
C ASP A 473 -2.34 1.16 9.55
N VAL A 474 -1.95 2.45 9.71
CA VAL A 474 -2.10 3.17 10.99
C VAL A 474 -3.56 3.44 11.33
N TRP A 475 -4.39 3.80 10.35
CA TRP A 475 -5.82 4.03 10.60
C TRP A 475 -6.54 2.75 11.04
N LEU A 476 -6.24 1.64 10.40
CA LEU A 476 -6.77 0.33 10.79
C LEU A 476 -6.32 -0.06 12.20
N GLN A 477 -5.05 0.19 12.53
CA GLN A 477 -4.52 -0.03 13.87
C GLN A 477 -5.31 0.80 14.91
N ALA A 478 -5.54 2.09 14.63
CA ALA A 478 -6.29 2.97 15.51
C ALA A 478 -7.72 2.47 15.75
N GLU A 479 -8.42 2.05 14.68
CA GLU A 479 -9.79 1.52 14.81
C GLU A 479 -9.85 0.24 15.64
N MET A 480 -8.92 -0.70 15.41
CA MET A 480 -8.86 -1.93 16.20
C MET A 480 -8.50 -1.64 17.66
N SER A 481 -7.51 -0.80 17.91
CA SER A 481 -7.11 -0.43 19.28
C SER A 481 -8.25 0.25 20.05
N ASN A 482 -8.98 1.16 19.40
CA ASN A 482 -10.15 1.79 20.01
C ASN A 482 -11.24 0.77 20.34
N TYR A 483 -11.51 -0.17 19.44
CA TYR A 483 -12.47 -1.24 19.68
C TYR A 483 -12.07 -2.13 20.87
N LEU A 484 -10.80 -2.53 20.96
CA LEU A 484 -10.30 -3.34 22.07
C LEU A 484 -10.39 -2.62 23.43
N LYS A 485 -10.28 -1.28 23.46
CA LYS A 485 -10.54 -0.47 24.68
C LYS A 485 -12.00 -0.52 25.09
N GLU A 486 -12.92 -0.46 24.13
CA GLU A 486 -14.36 -0.51 24.40
C GLU A 486 -14.78 -1.90 24.92
N MET A 487 -14.05 -2.96 24.56
CA MET A 487 -14.34 -4.36 24.97
C MET A 487 -13.85 -4.75 26.36
N GLN A 488 -13.55 -3.83 27.27
CA GLN A 488 -12.90 -4.12 28.56
C GLN A 488 -13.59 -5.21 29.44
N THR A 489 -14.83 -5.53 29.20
CA THR A 489 -15.62 -6.49 30.01
C THR A 489 -15.72 -7.91 29.42
N TYR A 490 -15.25 -8.15 28.18
CA TYR A 490 -15.41 -9.45 27.52
C TYR A 490 -14.12 -9.91 26.84
N ASP A 491 -13.53 -11.03 27.29
CA ASP A 491 -12.30 -11.56 26.71
C ASP A 491 -12.52 -12.38 25.43
N GLU A 492 -13.67 -13.05 25.29
CA GLU A 492 -14.06 -13.83 24.12
C GLU A 492 -15.51 -13.61 23.73
N LEU A 493 -15.77 -13.40 22.44
CA LEU A 493 -17.08 -13.24 21.82
C LEU A 493 -17.13 -13.99 20.50
N ASP A 494 -18.04 -14.99 20.38
CA ASP A 494 -18.43 -15.64 19.11
C ASP A 494 -17.27 -15.89 18.11
N GLY A 495 -16.19 -16.55 18.56
CA GLY A 495 -15.02 -16.86 17.74
C GLY A 495 -14.03 -15.70 17.57
N PHE A 496 -14.16 -14.63 18.38
CA PHE A 496 -13.19 -13.54 18.50
C PHE A 496 -12.53 -13.56 19.87
N SER A 497 -11.22 -13.45 19.92
CA SER A 497 -10.43 -13.38 21.13
C SER A 497 -9.70 -12.04 21.18
N ARG A 498 -9.88 -11.30 22.28
CA ARG A 498 -9.21 -10.02 22.52
C ARG A 498 -7.70 -10.20 22.57
N GLU A 499 -7.20 -11.16 23.40
CA GLU A 499 -5.78 -11.47 23.51
C GLU A 499 -5.15 -11.74 22.13
N PHE A 500 -5.84 -12.53 21.29
CA PHE A 500 -5.36 -12.84 19.96
C PHE A 500 -5.25 -11.59 19.07
N ALA A 501 -6.24 -10.70 19.13
CA ALA A 501 -6.26 -9.47 18.35
C ALA A 501 -5.14 -8.49 18.80
N GLU A 502 -4.85 -8.40 20.10
CA GLU A 502 -3.72 -7.62 20.63
C GLU A 502 -2.38 -8.14 20.11
N LEU A 503 -2.18 -9.47 20.08
CA LEU A 503 -0.97 -10.08 19.51
C LEU A 503 -0.84 -9.82 18.00
N VAL A 504 -1.95 -9.82 17.27
CA VAL A 504 -1.95 -9.47 15.83
C VAL A 504 -1.57 -8.01 15.62
N LEU A 505 -2.03 -7.08 16.48
CA LEU A 505 -1.63 -5.67 16.44
C LEU A 505 -0.12 -5.49 16.67
N GLU A 506 0.46 -6.14 17.68
CA GLU A 506 1.90 -6.07 17.91
C GLU A 506 2.69 -6.62 16.70
N LEU A 507 2.23 -7.74 16.12
CA LEU A 507 2.85 -8.30 14.92
C LEU A 507 2.72 -7.38 13.71
N GLN A 508 1.61 -6.69 13.55
CA GLN A 508 1.40 -5.68 12.49
C GLN A 508 2.45 -4.57 12.57
N ILE A 509 2.73 -4.06 13.77
CA ILE A 509 3.77 -3.02 14.00
C ILE A 509 5.16 -3.53 13.59
N ILE A 510 5.49 -4.78 13.89
CA ILE A 510 6.76 -5.41 13.52
C ILE A 510 6.87 -5.50 11.99
N ILE A 511 5.83 -6.01 11.32
CA ILE A 511 5.79 -6.16 9.86
C ILE A 511 5.88 -4.79 9.17
N ARG A 512 5.17 -3.77 9.69
CA ARG A 512 5.25 -2.39 9.20
C ARG A 512 6.67 -1.84 9.29
N SER A 513 7.37 -2.10 10.39
CA SER A 513 8.76 -1.68 10.57
C SER A 513 9.71 -2.34 9.54
N TRP A 514 9.52 -3.63 9.23
CA TRP A 514 10.26 -4.28 8.15
C TRP A 514 9.96 -3.70 6.77
N ASN A 515 8.68 -3.45 6.47
CA ASN A 515 8.27 -2.84 5.21
C ASN A 515 8.83 -1.42 5.04
N ALA A 516 8.99 -0.69 6.14
CA ALA A 516 9.61 0.63 6.16
C ALA A 516 11.16 0.59 6.05
N GLY A 517 11.75 -0.60 5.93
CA GLY A 517 13.20 -0.78 5.84
C GLY A 517 13.95 -0.62 7.18
N GLN A 518 13.24 -0.56 8.31
CA GLN A 518 13.80 -0.48 9.66
C GLN A 518 14.20 -1.87 10.19
N ASN A 519 14.98 -2.61 9.40
CA ASN A 519 15.24 -4.02 9.66
C ASN A 519 15.76 -4.32 11.07
N GLN A 520 16.75 -3.54 11.54
CA GLN A 520 17.36 -3.77 12.86
C GLN A 520 16.35 -3.55 14.00
N ALA A 521 15.56 -2.48 13.94
CA ALA A 521 14.54 -2.19 14.94
C ALA A 521 13.42 -3.24 14.91
N ALA A 522 12.99 -3.66 13.72
CA ALA A 522 12.00 -4.70 13.56
C ALA A 522 12.46 -6.06 14.08
N ASP A 523 13.74 -6.43 13.83
CA ASP A 523 14.32 -7.67 14.35
C ASP A 523 14.37 -7.67 15.89
N GLN A 524 14.71 -6.54 16.52
CA GLN A 524 14.67 -6.39 17.97
C GLN A 524 13.25 -6.51 18.54
N LYS A 525 12.27 -5.88 17.88
CA LYS A 525 10.84 -6.01 18.27
C LYS A 525 10.37 -7.46 18.12
N ALA A 526 10.75 -8.14 17.04
CA ALA A 526 10.41 -9.54 16.81
C ALA A 526 10.98 -10.47 17.88
N LEU A 527 12.23 -10.22 18.34
CA LEU A 527 12.84 -10.95 19.42
C LEU A 527 12.09 -10.75 20.74
N LYS A 528 11.83 -9.49 21.11
CA LYS A 528 11.05 -9.15 22.31
C LYS A 528 9.66 -9.80 22.29
N PHE A 529 8.97 -9.76 21.13
CA PHE A 529 7.67 -10.42 20.96
C PHE A 529 7.73 -11.92 21.23
N ARG A 530 8.73 -12.62 20.70
CA ARG A 530 8.93 -14.04 20.95
C ARG A 530 9.20 -14.35 22.42
N GLU A 531 10.03 -13.57 23.08
CA GLU A 531 10.36 -13.75 24.50
C GLU A 531 9.12 -13.50 25.39
N LYS A 532 8.44 -12.38 25.16
CA LYS A 532 7.24 -11.98 25.92
C LYS A 532 6.12 -13.02 25.83
N TYR A 533 5.91 -13.60 24.64
CA TYR A 533 4.80 -14.51 24.39
C TYR A 533 5.23 -15.98 24.18
N ALA A 534 6.42 -16.37 24.64
CA ALA A 534 7.02 -17.69 24.39
C ALA A 534 6.12 -18.87 24.76
N THR A 535 5.36 -18.76 25.86
CA THR A 535 4.42 -19.80 26.33
C THR A 535 3.18 -19.89 25.43
N ARG A 536 2.62 -18.74 25.03
CA ARG A 536 1.43 -18.66 24.16
C ARG A 536 1.72 -19.18 22.75
N LEU A 537 2.81 -18.76 22.18
CA LEU A 537 3.22 -19.14 20.81
C LEU A 537 3.48 -20.65 20.64
N LYS A 538 3.61 -21.39 21.72
CA LYS A 538 3.73 -22.87 21.71
C LYS A 538 2.36 -23.58 21.61
N GLN A 539 1.28 -22.89 21.89
CA GLN A 539 -0.07 -23.47 21.85
C GLN A 539 -0.55 -23.58 20.40
N PRO A 540 -1.28 -24.64 20.02
CA PRO A 540 -1.74 -24.87 18.65
C PRO A 540 -2.55 -23.73 18.05
N GLU A 541 -3.38 -23.09 18.87
CA GLU A 541 -4.24 -21.97 18.48
C GLU A 541 -3.48 -20.69 18.13
N PHE A 542 -2.24 -20.51 18.62
CA PHE A 542 -1.36 -19.39 18.29
C PHE A 542 -0.27 -19.75 17.25
N ALA A 543 -0.26 -21.00 16.75
CA ALA A 543 0.70 -21.45 15.76
C ALA A 543 0.71 -20.57 14.49
N GLY A 544 -0.45 -20.02 14.12
CA GLY A 544 -0.58 -19.09 13.00
C GLY A 544 0.24 -17.80 13.18
N LEU A 545 0.27 -17.24 14.40
CA LEU A 545 1.05 -16.03 14.70
C LEU A 545 2.55 -16.27 14.61
N LEU A 546 3.03 -17.36 15.22
CA LEU A 546 4.44 -17.71 15.14
C LEU A 546 4.88 -17.97 13.69
N ALA A 547 4.04 -18.67 12.94
CA ALA A 547 4.32 -18.95 11.53
C ALA A 547 4.29 -17.68 10.67
N ALA A 548 3.36 -16.74 10.93
CA ALA A 548 3.32 -15.46 10.21
C ALA A 548 4.63 -14.68 10.42
N LEU A 549 5.10 -14.57 11.65
CA LEU A 549 6.38 -13.93 11.96
C LEU A 549 7.55 -14.62 11.23
N GLN A 550 7.65 -15.94 11.30
CA GLN A 550 8.72 -16.73 10.66
C GLN A 550 8.66 -16.68 9.13
N ASN A 551 7.46 -16.63 8.54
CA ASN A 551 7.29 -16.49 7.11
C ASN A 551 7.81 -15.13 6.61
N TRP A 552 7.58 -14.05 7.35
CA TRP A 552 8.12 -12.74 7.04
C TRP A 552 9.65 -12.70 7.16
N GLU A 553 10.21 -13.33 8.20
CA GLU A 553 11.67 -13.49 8.33
C GLU A 553 12.27 -14.26 7.14
N ALA A 554 11.63 -15.36 6.75
CA ALA A 554 12.05 -16.14 5.59
C ALA A 554 11.98 -15.31 4.30
N TYR A 555 10.91 -14.53 4.10
CA TYR A 555 10.79 -13.63 2.96
C TYR A 555 11.90 -12.57 2.91
N LYS A 556 12.21 -11.95 4.06
CA LYS A 556 13.34 -11.02 4.19
C LYS A 556 14.67 -11.69 3.81
N ASN A 557 14.96 -12.87 4.35
CA ASN A 557 16.18 -13.63 4.09
C ASN A 557 16.34 -13.98 2.60
N ILE A 558 15.24 -14.32 1.91
CA ILE A 558 15.26 -14.56 0.46
C ILE A 558 15.63 -13.29 -0.31
N ARG A 559 15.19 -12.13 0.13
CA ARG A 559 15.53 -10.85 -0.53
C ARG A 559 16.99 -10.45 -0.33
N VAL A 560 17.57 -10.76 0.82
CA VAL A 560 19.02 -10.56 1.09
C VAL A 560 19.87 -11.46 0.20
N GLY A 561 19.45 -12.72 -0.03
CA GLY A 561 20.00 -13.61 -1.05
C GLY A 561 21.31 -14.32 -0.67
N GLY A 562 21.76 -14.26 0.58
CA GLY A 562 22.91 -14.99 1.07
C GLY A 562 22.69 -16.52 1.04
N SER A 563 23.71 -17.32 0.71
CA SER A 563 23.57 -18.79 0.63
C SER A 563 23.06 -19.41 1.93
N GLN A 564 23.48 -18.87 3.08
CA GLN A 564 23.03 -19.33 4.39
C GLN A 564 21.60 -18.88 4.68
N ASP A 565 21.24 -17.65 4.30
CA ASP A 565 19.91 -17.06 4.46
C ASP A 565 18.86 -17.84 3.67
N LEU A 566 19.18 -18.27 2.45
CA LEU A 566 18.31 -19.08 1.62
C LEU A 566 18.09 -20.51 2.20
N LYS A 567 19.11 -21.11 2.80
CA LYS A 567 18.97 -22.42 3.47
C LYS A 567 18.08 -22.29 4.72
N GLU A 568 18.30 -21.26 5.53
CA GLU A 568 17.49 -21.02 6.71
C GLU A 568 16.03 -20.69 6.35
N ALA A 569 15.81 -19.85 5.34
CA ALA A 569 14.47 -19.59 4.83
C ALA A 569 13.75 -20.86 4.39
N SER A 570 14.43 -21.74 3.65
CA SER A 570 13.88 -23.03 3.23
C SER A 570 13.50 -23.92 4.42
N ARG A 571 14.36 -23.98 5.44
CA ARG A 571 14.12 -24.73 6.67
C ARG A 571 12.90 -24.21 7.43
N LEU A 572 12.85 -22.89 7.69
CA LEU A 572 11.76 -22.26 8.41
C LEU A 572 10.41 -22.49 7.72
N LEU A 573 10.35 -22.29 6.40
CA LEU A 573 9.11 -22.45 5.64
C LEU A 573 8.63 -23.90 5.62
N THR A 574 9.54 -24.85 5.45
CA THR A 574 9.20 -26.29 5.46
C THR A 574 8.69 -26.73 6.83
N ASP A 575 9.34 -26.28 7.90
CA ASP A 575 8.93 -26.54 9.28
C ASP A 575 7.56 -25.90 9.58
N ASN A 576 7.32 -24.65 9.11
CA ASN A 576 6.04 -23.98 9.28
C ASN A 576 4.92 -24.71 8.56
N ILE A 577 5.14 -25.12 7.32
CA ILE A 577 4.14 -25.88 6.55
C ILE A 577 3.77 -27.17 7.30
N LYS A 578 4.74 -27.91 7.84
CA LYS A 578 4.49 -29.13 8.60
C LYS A 578 3.71 -28.85 9.89
N LYS A 579 4.15 -27.87 10.68
CA LYS A 579 3.52 -27.51 11.97
C LYS A 579 2.11 -26.95 11.77
N LEU A 580 1.93 -26.02 10.82
CA LEU A 580 0.64 -25.46 10.51
C LEU A 580 -0.34 -26.50 9.98
N GLY A 581 0.11 -27.46 9.17
CA GLY A 581 -0.74 -28.54 8.70
C GLY A 581 -1.33 -29.38 9.83
N VAL A 582 -0.55 -29.62 10.90
CA VAL A 582 -1.03 -30.30 12.10
C VAL A 582 -1.94 -29.37 12.91
N ALA A 583 -1.51 -28.12 13.17
CA ALA A 583 -2.25 -27.15 14.00
C ALA A 583 -3.62 -26.80 13.37
N VAL A 584 -3.66 -26.56 12.06
CA VAL A 584 -4.91 -26.25 11.35
C VAL A 584 -5.89 -27.41 11.44
N LYS A 585 -5.41 -28.65 11.30
CA LYS A 585 -6.26 -29.84 11.43
C LYS A 585 -6.79 -29.98 12.86
N GLN A 586 -5.90 -29.98 13.86
CA GLN A 586 -6.29 -30.14 15.28
C GLN A 586 -7.26 -29.03 15.76
N TYR A 587 -6.95 -27.79 15.40
CA TYR A 587 -7.76 -26.64 15.79
C TYR A 587 -9.08 -26.61 15.01
N GLY A 588 -9.06 -26.91 13.71
CA GLY A 588 -10.24 -26.95 12.86
C GLY A 588 -11.24 -28.05 13.23
N ASP A 589 -10.78 -29.18 13.80
CA ASP A 589 -11.64 -30.23 14.35
C ASP A 589 -12.31 -29.81 15.66
N ALA A 590 -11.69 -28.92 16.44
CA ALA A 590 -12.20 -28.44 17.74
C ALA A 590 -13.00 -27.12 17.66
N HIS A 591 -12.84 -26.34 16.60
CA HIS A 591 -13.41 -25.00 16.44
C HIS A 591 -14.10 -24.82 15.08
N THR A 592 -15.04 -23.88 15.03
CA THR A 592 -15.70 -23.53 13.76
C THR A 592 -14.76 -22.78 12.83
N ARG A 593 -14.96 -22.90 11.51
CA ARG A 593 -14.24 -22.10 10.49
C ARG A 593 -14.44 -20.59 10.64
N SER A 594 -15.40 -20.14 11.44
CA SER A 594 -15.64 -18.74 11.79
C SER A 594 -14.67 -18.20 12.83
N ASP A 595 -13.97 -19.06 13.59
CA ASP A 595 -12.98 -18.64 14.58
C ASP A 595 -11.79 -17.88 13.92
N VAL A 596 -11.44 -16.73 14.48
CA VAL A 596 -10.38 -15.87 13.91
C VAL A 596 -9.00 -16.50 14.00
N LYS A 597 -8.73 -17.29 15.03
CA LYS A 597 -7.43 -17.98 15.22
C LYS A 597 -7.22 -19.03 14.14
N TYR A 598 -8.26 -19.84 13.88
CA TYR A 598 -8.25 -20.83 12.79
C TYR A 598 -8.07 -20.14 11.42
N TRP A 599 -8.89 -19.14 11.13
CA TRP A 599 -8.83 -18.39 9.87
C TRP A 599 -7.46 -17.75 9.64
N TYR A 600 -6.84 -17.17 10.68
CA TYR A 600 -5.51 -16.59 10.61
C TYR A 600 -4.42 -17.64 10.34
N ALA A 601 -4.52 -18.81 10.97
CA ALA A 601 -3.60 -19.93 10.74
C ALA A 601 -3.66 -20.44 9.28
N VAL A 602 -4.85 -20.49 8.68
CA VAL A 602 -5.05 -20.82 7.26
C VAL A 602 -4.35 -19.81 6.35
N ILE A 603 -4.43 -18.51 6.67
CA ILE A 603 -3.71 -17.47 5.92
C ILE A 603 -2.20 -17.62 6.03
N ALA A 604 -1.70 -17.81 7.26
CA ALA A 604 -0.27 -18.00 7.48
C ALA A 604 0.25 -19.24 6.73
N PHE A 605 -0.60 -20.28 6.60
CA PHE A 605 -0.30 -21.48 5.84
C PHE A 605 -0.20 -21.21 4.32
N GLY A 606 -1.19 -20.49 3.76
CA GLY A 606 -1.15 -20.03 2.37
C GLY A 606 0.09 -19.16 2.07
N TYR A 607 0.42 -18.26 2.99
CA TYR A 607 1.59 -17.39 2.87
C TYR A 607 2.90 -18.17 2.91
N ALA A 608 3.03 -19.21 3.75
CA ALA A 608 4.20 -20.09 3.78
C ALA A 608 4.42 -20.80 2.42
N TYR A 609 3.34 -21.29 1.80
CA TYR A 609 3.42 -21.88 0.46
C TYR A 609 3.84 -20.85 -0.60
N TRP A 610 3.31 -19.64 -0.55
CA TRP A 610 3.68 -18.58 -1.48
C TRP A 610 5.15 -18.21 -1.36
N VAL A 611 5.66 -17.96 -0.13
CA VAL A 611 7.08 -17.61 0.09
C VAL A 611 8.01 -18.76 -0.32
N LEU A 612 7.63 -20.03 -0.04
CA LEU A 612 8.41 -21.18 -0.49
C LEU A 612 8.41 -21.30 -2.02
N GLY A 613 7.28 -21.00 -2.67
CA GLY A 613 7.19 -20.91 -4.13
C GLY A 613 8.10 -19.82 -4.70
N TYR A 614 8.14 -18.64 -4.06
CA TYR A 614 9.04 -17.55 -4.42
C TYR A 614 10.52 -17.96 -4.30
N LEU A 615 10.89 -18.67 -3.22
CA LEU A 615 12.23 -19.22 -3.05
C LEU A 615 12.57 -20.21 -4.18
N LYS A 616 11.67 -21.16 -4.48
CA LYS A 616 11.88 -22.16 -5.54
C LYS A 616 12.03 -21.52 -6.92
N ARG A 617 11.22 -20.50 -7.22
CA ARG A 617 11.36 -19.72 -8.45
C ARG A 617 12.74 -19.09 -8.57
N ASN A 618 13.21 -18.40 -7.52
CA ASN A 618 14.53 -17.76 -7.51
C ASN A 618 15.68 -18.78 -7.65
N GLN A 619 15.45 -20.03 -7.27
CA GLN A 619 16.39 -21.14 -7.45
C GLN A 619 16.30 -21.80 -8.84
N GLY A 620 15.37 -21.38 -9.71
CA GLY A 620 15.16 -21.95 -11.04
C GLY A 620 14.26 -23.20 -11.07
N TYR A 621 13.63 -23.59 -9.93
CA TYR A 621 12.73 -24.76 -9.86
C TYR A 621 11.28 -24.32 -10.19
N MET A 622 11.00 -24.04 -11.47
CA MET A 622 9.73 -23.44 -11.90
C MET A 622 8.52 -24.36 -11.65
N ASN A 623 8.64 -25.65 -11.91
CA ASN A 623 7.54 -26.59 -11.69
C ASN A 623 7.17 -26.71 -10.20
N ASP A 624 8.16 -26.76 -9.32
CA ASP A 624 7.93 -26.76 -7.87
C ASP A 624 7.26 -25.46 -7.42
N ALA A 625 7.75 -24.31 -7.93
CA ALA A 625 7.16 -23.00 -7.63
C ALA A 625 5.68 -22.93 -8.04
N VAL A 626 5.35 -23.38 -9.26
CA VAL A 626 3.97 -23.44 -9.76
C VAL A 626 3.08 -24.32 -8.88
N ALA A 627 3.58 -25.50 -8.46
CA ALA A 627 2.84 -26.40 -7.58
C ALA A 627 2.57 -25.78 -6.20
N LEU A 628 3.54 -25.04 -5.65
CA LEU A 628 3.41 -24.36 -4.37
C LEU A 628 2.46 -23.16 -4.47
N TYR A 629 2.54 -22.36 -5.56
CA TYR A 629 1.61 -21.25 -5.81
C TYR A 629 0.16 -21.73 -5.97
N ARG A 630 -0.09 -22.86 -6.62
CA ARG A 630 -1.43 -23.48 -6.70
C ARG A 630 -2.00 -23.75 -5.31
N LYS A 631 -1.19 -24.25 -4.38
CA LYS A 631 -1.62 -24.47 -2.99
C LYS A 631 -1.92 -23.14 -2.29
N ALA A 632 -1.06 -22.14 -2.40
CA ALA A 632 -1.27 -20.84 -1.81
C ALA A 632 -2.57 -20.18 -2.31
N ILE A 633 -2.85 -20.26 -3.61
CA ILE A 633 -4.07 -19.72 -4.25
C ILE A 633 -5.34 -20.30 -3.63
N LEU A 634 -5.37 -21.61 -3.34
CA LEU A 634 -6.55 -22.24 -2.69
C LEU A 634 -6.84 -21.61 -1.34
N TYR A 635 -5.82 -21.42 -0.49
CA TYR A 635 -5.98 -20.83 0.83
C TYR A 635 -6.37 -19.35 0.76
N PHE A 636 -5.79 -18.58 -0.17
CA PHE A 636 -6.12 -17.17 -0.32
C PHE A 636 -7.52 -16.94 -0.91
N ARG A 637 -8.00 -17.84 -1.77
CA ARG A 637 -9.40 -17.82 -2.25
C ARG A 637 -10.38 -18.14 -1.12
N ASP A 638 -10.11 -19.16 -0.32
CA ASP A 638 -10.95 -19.54 0.83
C ASP A 638 -11.03 -18.41 1.87
N ALA A 639 -9.92 -17.72 2.11
CA ALA A 639 -9.84 -16.59 3.03
C ALA A 639 -10.34 -15.26 2.43
N ASN A 640 -10.70 -15.21 1.14
CA ASN A 640 -11.05 -13.98 0.38
C ASN A 640 -9.97 -12.88 0.46
N LEU A 641 -8.69 -13.26 0.36
CA LEU A 641 -7.56 -12.34 0.41
C LEU A 641 -7.13 -11.93 -1.01
N ASP A 642 -7.90 -11.03 -1.62
CA ASP A 642 -7.70 -10.61 -3.01
C ASP A 642 -6.29 -10.08 -3.31
N ILE A 643 -5.65 -9.39 -2.37
CA ILE A 643 -4.29 -8.85 -2.58
C ILE A 643 -3.23 -9.95 -2.72
N TYR A 644 -3.24 -10.94 -1.82
CA TYR A 644 -2.30 -12.08 -1.90
C TYR A 644 -2.66 -13.02 -3.03
N LEU A 645 -3.95 -13.22 -3.28
CA LEU A 645 -4.42 -14.00 -4.43
C LEU A 645 -3.90 -13.39 -5.75
N ALA A 646 -4.08 -12.09 -5.95
CA ALA A 646 -3.61 -11.39 -7.15
C ALA A 646 -2.09 -11.45 -7.30
N GLY A 647 -1.35 -11.27 -6.18
CA GLY A 647 0.10 -11.42 -6.15
C GLY A 647 0.56 -12.82 -6.55
N THR A 648 -0.07 -13.85 -5.97
CA THR A 648 0.28 -15.26 -6.24
C THR A 648 -0.08 -15.68 -7.67
N LEU A 649 -1.20 -15.22 -8.21
CA LEU A 649 -1.58 -15.45 -9.62
C LEU A 649 -0.55 -14.85 -10.58
N ASN A 650 -0.09 -13.62 -10.29
CA ASN A 650 0.96 -12.97 -11.05
C ASN A 650 2.29 -13.73 -10.99
N ASP A 651 2.71 -14.18 -9.80
CA ASP A 651 3.95 -14.93 -9.59
C ASP A 651 3.89 -16.34 -10.22
N GLN A 652 2.72 -16.99 -10.16
CA GLN A 652 2.48 -18.24 -10.86
C GLN A 652 2.56 -18.07 -12.37
N GLY A 653 1.94 -17.02 -12.91
CA GLY A 653 2.01 -16.71 -14.33
C GLY A 653 3.45 -16.45 -14.79
N TYR A 654 4.21 -15.68 -14.00
CA TYR A 654 5.62 -15.47 -14.29
C TYR A 654 6.42 -16.79 -14.29
N ALA A 655 6.24 -17.64 -13.27
CA ALA A 655 6.92 -18.93 -13.19
C ALA A 655 6.54 -19.90 -14.33
N LEU A 656 5.28 -19.85 -14.80
CA LEU A 656 4.85 -20.62 -15.97
C LEU A 656 5.53 -20.14 -17.25
N CYS A 657 5.68 -18.81 -17.43
CA CYS A 657 6.43 -18.28 -18.57
C CYS A 657 7.88 -18.73 -18.58
N GLU A 658 8.56 -18.58 -17.45
CA GLU A 658 9.95 -19.01 -17.28
C GLU A 658 10.10 -20.55 -17.43
N GLY A 659 9.04 -21.29 -17.11
CA GLY A 659 8.97 -22.75 -17.29
C GLY A 659 8.57 -23.22 -18.71
N GLY A 660 8.36 -22.28 -19.64
CA GLY A 660 7.99 -22.62 -21.03
C GLY A 660 6.49 -22.84 -21.29
N ASN A 661 5.63 -22.55 -20.31
CA ASN A 661 4.18 -22.73 -20.41
C ASN A 661 3.42 -21.39 -20.32
N TRP A 662 3.70 -20.48 -21.24
CA TRP A 662 3.16 -19.12 -21.25
C TRP A 662 1.68 -19.03 -21.62
N HIS A 663 1.12 -20.04 -22.34
CA HIS A 663 -0.30 -20.05 -22.66
C HIS A 663 -1.17 -20.12 -21.39
N ASP A 664 -0.77 -20.95 -20.41
CA ASP A 664 -1.47 -21.05 -19.14
C ASP A 664 -1.21 -19.84 -18.23
N ALA A 665 -0.13 -19.09 -18.47
CA ALA A 665 0.23 -17.91 -17.67
C ALA A 665 -0.72 -16.75 -17.90
N LYS A 666 -1.10 -16.47 -19.16
CA LYS A 666 -1.85 -15.27 -19.56
C LYS A 666 -3.18 -15.08 -18.83
N PRO A 667 -4.06 -16.10 -18.72
CA PRO A 667 -5.32 -15.94 -17.97
C PRO A 667 -5.09 -15.65 -16.49
N LEU A 668 -4.06 -16.27 -15.87
CA LEU A 668 -3.75 -16.05 -14.46
C LEU A 668 -3.27 -14.62 -14.19
N VAL A 669 -2.36 -14.11 -15.03
CA VAL A 669 -1.86 -12.73 -14.90
C VAL A 669 -2.99 -11.72 -15.13
N LYS A 670 -3.89 -11.98 -16.09
CA LYS A 670 -5.06 -11.13 -16.33
C LYS A 670 -6.02 -11.14 -15.12
N GLU A 671 -6.33 -12.30 -14.54
CA GLU A 671 -7.15 -12.39 -13.33
C GLU A 671 -6.50 -11.58 -12.17
N GLY A 672 -5.19 -11.72 -11.97
CA GLY A 672 -4.44 -10.97 -10.98
C GLY A 672 -4.48 -9.45 -11.22
N LEU A 673 -4.33 -9.04 -12.48
CA LEU A 673 -4.39 -7.63 -12.89
C LEU A 673 -5.77 -7.00 -12.62
N GLU A 674 -6.86 -7.69 -12.98
CA GLU A 674 -8.22 -7.20 -12.72
C GLU A 674 -8.49 -7.00 -11.22
N LYS A 675 -8.05 -7.95 -10.38
CA LYS A 675 -8.15 -7.79 -8.94
C LYS A 675 -7.35 -6.58 -8.45
N ARG A 676 -6.10 -6.41 -8.89
CA ARG A 676 -5.24 -5.28 -8.50
C ARG A 676 -5.81 -3.92 -8.94
N ARG A 677 -6.42 -3.84 -10.13
CA ARG A 677 -7.12 -2.63 -10.59
C ARG A 677 -8.27 -2.24 -9.65
N GLY A 678 -9.07 -3.20 -9.20
CA GLY A 678 -10.14 -2.96 -8.24
C GLY A 678 -9.65 -2.64 -6.82
N LEU A 679 -8.45 -3.09 -6.45
CA LEU A 679 -7.80 -2.71 -5.20
C LEU A 679 -7.25 -1.28 -5.24
N GLY A 680 -6.70 -0.84 -6.38
CA GLY A 680 -6.36 0.55 -6.68
C GLY A 680 -4.88 0.93 -6.65
N PRO A 681 -3.97 0.33 -5.86
CA PRO A 681 -2.61 0.83 -5.72
C PRO A 681 -1.81 0.69 -7.02
N LEU A 682 -1.09 1.76 -7.40
CA LEU A 682 -0.42 1.89 -8.70
C LEU A 682 0.69 0.86 -8.93
N ALA A 683 1.60 0.68 -7.95
CA ALA A 683 2.75 -0.21 -8.12
C ALA A 683 2.36 -1.69 -8.32
N PRO A 684 1.41 -2.29 -7.56
CA PRO A 684 0.90 -3.62 -7.84
C PRO A 684 0.27 -3.78 -9.23
N VAL A 685 -0.47 -2.76 -9.72
CA VAL A 685 -1.00 -2.77 -11.09
C VAL A 685 0.13 -2.73 -12.11
N GLY A 686 1.12 -1.85 -11.91
CA GLY A 686 2.33 -1.78 -12.72
C GLY A 686 3.09 -3.11 -12.80
N LEU A 687 3.22 -3.81 -11.68
CA LEU A 687 3.87 -5.13 -11.64
C LEU A 687 3.12 -6.17 -12.49
N SER A 688 1.78 -6.19 -12.44
CA SER A 688 1.00 -7.10 -13.29
C SER A 688 1.07 -6.74 -14.77
N LEU A 689 1.12 -5.45 -15.11
CA LEU A 689 1.33 -5.01 -16.50
C LEU A 689 2.72 -5.42 -16.99
N ASN A 690 3.75 -5.26 -16.18
CA ASN A 690 5.11 -5.71 -16.51
C ASN A 690 5.15 -7.22 -16.76
N THR A 691 4.53 -8.02 -15.90
CA THR A 691 4.45 -9.47 -16.08
C THR A 691 3.64 -9.83 -17.33
N LEU A 692 2.54 -9.12 -17.60
CA LEU A 692 1.78 -9.34 -18.83
C LEU A 692 2.61 -9.02 -20.08
N GLY A 693 3.44 -7.96 -20.04
CA GLY A 693 4.40 -7.66 -21.11
C GLY A 693 5.40 -8.80 -21.34
N ILE A 694 5.87 -9.43 -20.26
CA ILE A 694 6.74 -10.62 -20.36
C ILE A 694 5.99 -11.78 -21.01
N VAL A 695 4.74 -12.04 -20.62
CA VAL A 695 3.91 -13.10 -21.25
C VAL A 695 3.72 -12.85 -22.75
N GLU A 696 3.37 -11.62 -23.14
CA GLU A 696 3.20 -11.24 -24.56
C GLU A 696 4.50 -11.42 -25.35
N ARG A 697 5.65 -11.14 -24.74
CA ARG A 697 6.96 -11.38 -25.35
C ARG A 697 7.23 -12.87 -25.61
N PHE A 698 6.83 -13.75 -24.67
CA PHE A 698 6.94 -15.21 -24.87
C PHE A 698 5.96 -15.72 -25.94
N GLU A 699 4.82 -15.07 -26.12
CA GLU A 699 3.88 -15.35 -27.24
C GLU A 699 4.35 -14.77 -28.59
N GLY A 700 5.44 -13.99 -28.61
CA GLY A 700 5.93 -13.33 -29.84
C GLY A 700 5.25 -11.99 -30.14
N SER A 701 4.35 -11.50 -29.27
CA SER A 701 3.67 -10.20 -29.44
C SER A 701 4.51 -9.04 -28.92
N ASN A 702 5.71 -8.83 -29.49
CA ASN A 702 6.71 -7.90 -28.94
C ASN A 702 6.24 -6.43 -28.92
N THR A 703 5.38 -6.01 -29.83
CA THR A 703 4.77 -4.67 -29.81
C THR A 703 3.88 -4.46 -28.55
N LEU A 704 3.06 -5.45 -28.21
CA LEU A 704 2.23 -5.40 -26.99
C LEU A 704 3.11 -5.47 -25.73
N ALA A 705 4.19 -6.26 -25.77
CA ALA A 705 5.14 -6.35 -24.68
C ALA A 705 5.77 -4.98 -24.35
N VAL A 706 6.18 -4.23 -25.36
CA VAL A 706 6.69 -2.87 -25.21
C VAL A 706 5.61 -1.93 -24.65
N GLN A 707 4.38 -1.99 -25.15
CA GLN A 707 3.28 -1.14 -24.68
C GLN A 707 2.98 -1.39 -23.19
N TYR A 708 2.87 -2.65 -22.77
CA TYR A 708 2.63 -2.98 -21.36
C TYR A 708 3.81 -2.58 -20.46
N GLY A 709 5.05 -2.75 -20.93
CA GLY A 709 6.25 -2.33 -20.23
C GLY A 709 6.31 -0.81 -20.02
N GLU A 710 6.00 -0.02 -21.05
CA GLU A 710 5.94 1.45 -20.95
C GLU A 710 4.81 1.93 -20.01
N GLN A 711 3.66 1.24 -20.01
CA GLN A 711 2.57 1.54 -19.08
C GLN A 711 2.94 1.18 -17.64
N ALA A 712 3.63 0.04 -17.45
CA ALA A 712 4.14 -0.35 -16.14
C ALA A 712 5.15 0.69 -15.63
N LEU A 713 6.07 1.14 -16.49
CA LEU A 713 7.03 2.20 -16.15
C LEU A 713 6.34 3.49 -15.71
N LEU A 714 5.31 3.93 -16.46
CA LEU A 714 4.52 5.10 -16.09
C LEU A 714 3.90 4.98 -14.69
N LEU A 715 3.32 3.81 -14.36
CA LEU A 715 2.73 3.57 -13.06
C LEU A 715 3.79 3.53 -11.95
N PHE A 716 4.95 2.93 -12.21
CA PHE A 716 6.05 2.91 -11.25
C PHE A 716 6.68 4.30 -11.06
N GLU A 717 6.76 5.12 -12.11
CA GLU A 717 7.19 6.52 -12.01
C GLU A 717 6.20 7.33 -11.16
N ALA A 718 4.90 7.18 -11.41
CA ALA A 718 3.86 7.83 -10.64
C ALA A 718 3.81 7.36 -9.20
N ALA A 719 4.08 6.07 -8.98
CA ALA A 719 4.24 5.45 -7.68
C ALA A 719 5.56 5.80 -6.99
N ASN A 720 6.50 6.35 -7.74
CA ASN A 720 7.88 6.53 -7.34
C ASN A 720 8.56 5.25 -6.82
N ASP A 721 8.13 4.12 -7.36
CA ASP A 721 8.73 2.81 -7.11
C ASP A 721 9.94 2.61 -8.04
N THR A 722 11.11 3.04 -7.60
CA THR A 722 12.34 2.92 -8.40
C THR A 722 12.74 1.48 -8.67
N SER A 723 12.43 0.52 -7.77
CA SER A 723 12.67 -0.90 -8.04
C SER A 723 11.78 -1.40 -9.18
N GLY A 724 10.49 -1.04 -9.14
CA GLY A 724 9.55 -1.32 -10.22
C GLY A 724 9.95 -0.66 -11.55
N GLN A 725 10.44 0.59 -11.51
CA GLN A 725 10.97 1.28 -12.68
C GLN A 725 12.12 0.49 -13.32
N GLY A 726 13.10 0.05 -12.51
CA GLY A 726 14.21 -0.76 -12.99
C GLY A 726 13.74 -2.06 -13.65
N LEU A 727 12.75 -2.76 -13.05
CA LEU A 727 12.17 -3.97 -13.62
C LEU A 727 11.46 -3.72 -14.97
N ALA A 728 10.66 -2.66 -15.05
CA ALA A 728 9.95 -2.32 -16.27
C ALA A 728 10.90 -1.89 -17.39
N LEU A 729 11.92 -1.08 -17.08
CA LEU A 729 12.97 -0.66 -18.02
C LEU A 729 13.73 -1.87 -18.56
N MET A 730 14.15 -2.79 -17.70
CA MET A 730 14.87 -4.01 -18.08
C MET A 730 14.03 -4.91 -19.01
N ALA A 731 12.79 -5.22 -18.62
CA ALA A 731 11.88 -6.07 -19.40
C ALA A 731 11.52 -5.42 -20.74
N THR A 732 11.35 -4.10 -20.77
CA THR A 732 11.05 -3.34 -22.00
C THR A 732 12.27 -3.27 -22.90
N ALA A 733 13.49 -3.16 -22.35
CA ALA A 733 14.73 -3.21 -23.13
C ALA A 733 14.87 -4.54 -23.90
N GLU A 734 14.60 -5.68 -23.24
CA GLU A 734 14.58 -6.98 -23.89
C GLU A 734 13.49 -7.06 -24.97
N SER A 735 12.29 -6.51 -24.70
CA SER A 735 11.21 -6.47 -25.68
C SER A 735 11.56 -5.63 -26.91
N TYR A 736 12.26 -4.50 -26.76
CA TYR A 736 12.76 -3.72 -27.88
C TYR A 736 13.82 -4.46 -28.69
N GLN A 737 14.72 -5.22 -28.06
CA GLN A 737 15.69 -6.05 -28.79
C GLN A 737 15.00 -7.12 -29.61
N ARG A 738 13.99 -7.81 -29.09
CA ARG A 738 13.21 -8.81 -29.82
C ARG A 738 12.43 -8.19 -30.97
N LEU A 739 11.78 -7.05 -30.74
CA LEU A 739 11.07 -6.29 -31.77
C LEU A 739 12.01 -5.86 -32.90
N ALA A 740 13.23 -5.41 -32.56
CA ALA A 740 14.27 -5.12 -33.56
C ALA A 740 14.64 -6.36 -34.38
N ASN A 741 14.76 -7.53 -33.73
CA ASN A 741 15.12 -8.78 -34.43
C ASN A 741 14.04 -9.27 -35.43
N GLU A 742 12.79 -8.85 -35.25
CA GLU A 742 11.67 -9.19 -36.16
C GLU A 742 11.68 -8.34 -37.47
N ILE A 743 12.37 -7.20 -37.45
CA ILE A 743 12.42 -6.31 -38.60
C ILE A 743 13.45 -6.80 -39.59
N TYR A 744 13.08 -6.89 -40.89
CA TYR A 744 14.01 -7.21 -41.94
C TYR A 744 14.93 -6.01 -42.22
N ASP A 745 16.12 -6.29 -42.77
CA ASP A 745 17.12 -5.25 -43.05
C ASP A 745 16.81 -4.45 -44.33
N ASP A 746 15.84 -4.88 -45.13
CA ASP A 746 15.37 -4.19 -46.34
C ASP A 746 13.85 -3.95 -46.23
N PRO A 747 13.32 -2.77 -46.51
CA PRO A 747 14.00 -1.57 -47.03
C PRO A 747 14.77 -0.76 -45.98
N GLU A 748 15.55 0.23 -46.40
CA GLU A 748 16.36 1.10 -45.52
C GLU A 748 15.54 1.75 -44.38
N SER A 749 14.29 2.05 -44.64
CA SER A 749 13.37 2.58 -43.60
C SER A 749 13.17 1.60 -42.46
N ALA A 750 13.05 0.31 -42.76
CA ALA A 750 12.92 -0.75 -41.76
C ALA A 750 14.22 -0.92 -40.97
N LEU A 751 15.39 -0.84 -41.65
CA LEU A 751 16.69 -0.87 -41.04
C LEU A 751 16.90 0.32 -40.05
N LYS A 752 16.49 1.53 -40.44
CA LYS A 752 16.51 2.69 -39.53
C LYS A 752 15.67 2.49 -38.29
N GLU A 753 14.49 1.87 -38.43
CA GLU A 753 13.63 1.55 -37.34
C GLU A 753 14.24 0.49 -36.39
N LYS A 754 14.82 -0.55 -36.95
CA LYS A 754 15.53 -1.60 -36.20
C LYS A 754 16.68 -1.01 -35.37
N ILE A 755 17.49 -0.15 -35.95
CA ILE A 755 18.59 0.56 -35.26
C ILE A 755 18.03 1.44 -34.13
N ARG A 756 16.92 2.13 -34.39
CA ARG A 756 16.25 2.95 -33.37
C ARG A 756 15.81 2.12 -32.16
N TYR A 757 15.28 0.90 -32.38
CA TYR A 757 14.89 0.02 -31.29
C TYR A 757 16.08 -0.49 -30.48
N TYR A 758 17.21 -0.86 -31.11
CA TYR A 758 18.43 -1.19 -30.35
C TYR A 758 18.93 -0.03 -29.51
N LYS A 759 18.91 1.20 -30.02
CA LYS A 759 19.30 2.40 -29.28
C LYS A 759 18.35 2.64 -28.08
N ARG A 760 17.04 2.39 -28.24
CA ARG A 760 16.09 2.44 -27.13
C ARG A 760 16.37 1.35 -26.08
N ALA A 761 16.67 0.13 -26.54
CA ALA A 761 17.04 -0.97 -25.64
C ALA A 761 18.29 -0.63 -24.83
N ILE A 762 19.31 -0.05 -25.43
CA ILE A 762 20.52 0.43 -24.74
C ILE A 762 20.16 1.47 -23.68
N LYS A 763 19.37 2.50 -24.05
CA LYS A 763 18.95 3.54 -23.10
C LYS A 763 18.22 2.93 -21.89
N TYR A 764 17.27 2.06 -22.11
CA TYR A 764 16.44 1.47 -21.05
C TYR A 764 17.25 0.52 -20.17
N ALA A 765 18.07 -0.36 -20.77
CA ALA A 765 18.91 -1.28 -20.01
C ALA A 765 19.96 -0.53 -19.17
N LYS A 766 20.54 0.55 -19.70
CA LYS A 766 21.48 1.41 -18.97
C LYS A 766 20.80 2.06 -17.75
N SER A 767 19.66 2.70 -17.95
CA SER A 767 18.90 3.29 -16.83
C SER A 767 18.48 2.27 -15.79
N ALA A 768 18.10 1.04 -16.21
CA ALA A 768 17.79 -0.03 -15.27
C ALA A 768 19.02 -0.43 -14.44
N ALA A 769 20.19 -0.58 -15.07
CA ALA A 769 21.44 -0.92 -14.39
C ALA A 769 21.85 0.15 -13.37
N GLU A 770 21.75 1.43 -13.73
CA GLU A 770 22.03 2.58 -12.84
C GLU A 770 21.09 2.57 -11.61
N ILE A 771 19.79 2.35 -11.82
CA ILE A 771 18.81 2.26 -10.72
C ILE A 771 19.17 1.12 -9.77
N PHE A 772 19.48 -0.07 -10.28
CA PHE A 772 19.79 -1.23 -9.44
C PHE A 772 21.13 -1.09 -8.72
N GLU A 773 22.10 -0.38 -9.33
CA GLU A 773 23.37 -0.02 -8.70
C GLU A 773 23.16 0.89 -7.50
N GLU A 774 22.44 2.01 -7.67
CA GLU A 774 22.10 2.94 -6.61
C GLU A 774 21.36 2.27 -5.44
N ARG A 775 20.61 1.22 -5.73
CA ARG A 775 19.85 0.45 -4.72
C ARG A 775 20.65 -0.70 -4.09
N GLY A 776 21.84 -1.01 -4.61
CA GLY A 776 22.63 -2.17 -4.18
C GLY A 776 22.02 -3.51 -4.54
N GLU A 777 21.11 -3.59 -5.53
CA GLU A 777 20.43 -4.81 -5.97
C GLU A 777 21.27 -5.57 -7.00
N GLN A 778 22.40 -6.16 -6.58
CA GLN A 778 23.45 -6.71 -7.44
C GLN A 778 22.96 -7.73 -8.47
N ILE A 779 22.05 -8.64 -8.10
CA ILE A 779 21.52 -9.67 -9.01
C ILE A 779 20.72 -9.01 -10.15
N ARG A 780 19.87 -8.04 -9.83
CA ARG A 780 19.08 -7.31 -10.83
C ARG A 780 19.95 -6.39 -11.67
N GLN A 781 20.97 -5.79 -11.09
CA GLN A 781 21.98 -5.03 -11.81
C GLN A 781 22.69 -5.90 -12.85
N ALA A 782 23.07 -7.14 -12.46
CA ALA A 782 23.66 -8.11 -13.39
C ALA A 782 22.74 -8.46 -14.56
N GLU A 783 21.44 -8.64 -14.30
CA GLU A 783 20.43 -8.88 -15.35
C GLU A 783 20.32 -7.69 -16.32
N ALA A 784 20.26 -6.47 -15.81
CA ALA A 784 20.17 -5.26 -16.61
C ALA A 784 21.44 -5.02 -17.44
N LEU A 785 22.62 -5.27 -16.86
CA LEU A 785 23.91 -5.18 -17.55
C LEU A 785 24.05 -6.25 -18.66
N LYS A 786 23.50 -7.44 -18.46
CA LYS A 786 23.43 -8.47 -19.50
C LYS A 786 22.60 -7.99 -20.68
N GLU A 787 21.42 -7.42 -20.45
CA GLU A 787 20.59 -6.85 -21.52
C GLU A 787 21.31 -5.68 -22.23
N LEU A 788 22.01 -4.84 -21.48
CA LEU A 788 22.81 -3.75 -22.03
C LEU A 788 23.94 -4.28 -22.94
N GLY A 789 24.67 -5.28 -22.47
CA GLY A 789 25.71 -5.94 -23.23
C GLY A 789 25.19 -6.57 -24.52
N CYS A 790 24.06 -7.25 -24.48
CA CYS A 790 23.40 -7.81 -25.65
C CYS A 790 22.96 -6.75 -26.64
N ALA A 791 22.41 -5.64 -26.18
CA ALA A 791 21.98 -4.54 -27.04
C ALA A 791 23.17 -3.84 -27.73
N TYR A 792 24.28 -3.62 -27.04
CA TYR A 792 25.54 -3.11 -27.64
C TYR A 792 26.09 -4.10 -28.69
N ARG A 793 26.15 -5.41 -28.37
CA ARG A 793 26.56 -6.45 -29.31
C ARG A 793 25.71 -6.42 -30.58
N ASN A 794 24.42 -6.36 -30.46
CA ASN A 794 23.53 -6.32 -31.63
C ASN A 794 23.74 -5.06 -32.46
N LEU A 795 23.90 -3.88 -31.85
CA LEU A 795 24.17 -2.64 -32.56
C LEU A 795 25.55 -2.64 -33.25
N THR A 796 26.55 -3.35 -32.71
CA THR A 796 27.92 -3.48 -33.34
C THR A 796 27.83 -4.07 -34.73
N LEU A 797 26.96 -5.07 -34.96
CA LEU A 797 26.79 -5.65 -36.30
C LEU A 797 26.35 -4.61 -37.32
N TYR A 798 25.44 -3.73 -36.95
CA TYR A 798 24.91 -2.69 -37.80
C TYR A 798 25.89 -1.51 -37.97
N ALA A 799 26.67 -1.20 -36.92
CA ALA A 799 27.71 -0.17 -37.00
C ALA A 799 28.80 -0.54 -37.99
N ARG A 800 29.14 -1.83 -38.11
CA ARG A 800 30.14 -2.30 -39.12
C ARG A 800 29.60 -2.31 -40.54
N ASN A 801 28.35 -2.76 -40.71
CA ASN A 801 27.75 -2.94 -42.04
C ASN A 801 27.15 -1.65 -42.61
N TYR A 802 26.70 -0.73 -41.74
CA TYR A 802 26.00 0.49 -42.11
C TYR A 802 26.50 1.71 -41.32
N PRO A 803 27.78 2.12 -41.52
CA PRO A 803 28.41 3.20 -40.74
C PRO A 803 27.69 4.55 -40.93
N ASP A 804 27.03 4.77 -42.06
CA ASP A 804 26.28 6.01 -42.32
C ASP A 804 24.99 6.11 -41.42
N LEU A 805 24.42 4.98 -41.00
CA LEU A 805 23.23 4.92 -40.17
C LEU A 805 23.56 4.82 -38.68
N VAL A 806 24.67 4.18 -38.33
CA VAL A 806 25.18 4.03 -36.97
C VAL A 806 26.49 4.79 -36.84
N LYS A 807 26.39 5.97 -36.23
CA LYS A 807 27.56 6.88 -36.11
C LYS A 807 28.54 6.46 -34.99
N GLU A 808 28.12 5.54 -34.14
CA GLU A 808 28.93 5.02 -33.02
C GLU A 808 30.05 4.13 -33.58
N ASN A 809 31.26 4.28 -33.01
CA ASN A 809 32.41 3.46 -33.39
C ASN A 809 32.17 1.97 -33.03
N PRO A 810 32.28 1.03 -34.00
CA PRO A 810 32.08 -0.40 -33.74
C PRO A 810 32.98 -0.96 -32.64
N ASP A 811 34.23 -0.57 -32.56
CA ASP A 811 35.20 -1.08 -31.57
C ASP A 811 34.86 -0.57 -30.14
N GLU A 812 34.35 0.67 -30.06
CA GLU A 812 33.82 1.21 -28.78
C GLU A 812 32.58 0.45 -28.34
N LEU A 813 31.68 0.09 -29.25
CA LEU A 813 30.52 -0.73 -28.97
C LEU A 813 30.90 -2.14 -28.49
N VAL A 814 31.91 -2.77 -29.11
CA VAL A 814 32.48 -4.04 -28.67
C VAL A 814 33.01 -3.93 -27.25
N LYS A 815 33.78 -2.89 -26.95
CA LYS A 815 34.33 -2.62 -25.63
C LYS A 815 33.22 -2.46 -24.59
N LYS A 816 32.22 -1.63 -24.83
CA LYS A 816 31.07 -1.41 -23.94
C LYS A 816 30.27 -2.71 -23.69
N SER A 817 30.03 -3.50 -24.73
CA SER A 817 29.38 -4.80 -24.61
C SER A 817 30.19 -5.75 -23.73
N GLN A 818 31.52 -5.83 -23.98
CA GLN A 818 32.41 -6.70 -23.21
C GLN A 818 32.48 -6.30 -21.73
N GLU A 819 32.58 -5.00 -21.44
CA GLU A 819 32.58 -4.47 -20.07
C GLU A 819 31.31 -4.81 -19.33
N SER A 820 30.13 -4.56 -19.96
CA SER A 820 28.82 -4.89 -19.37
C SER A 820 28.67 -6.38 -19.07
N LEU A 821 29.08 -7.26 -19.99
CA LEU A 821 28.98 -8.72 -19.81
C LEU A 821 30.00 -9.24 -18.77
N LYS A 822 31.22 -8.69 -18.71
CA LYS A 822 32.19 -9.03 -17.64
C LYS A 822 31.67 -8.62 -16.27
N GLU A 823 31.08 -7.45 -16.17
CA GLU A 823 30.50 -6.97 -14.90
C GLU A 823 29.30 -7.82 -14.49
N THR A 824 28.47 -8.29 -15.45
CA THR A 824 27.43 -9.30 -15.18
C THR A 824 28.01 -10.55 -14.52
N VAL A 825 29.11 -11.10 -15.05
CA VAL A 825 29.77 -12.29 -14.47
C VAL A 825 30.27 -12.01 -13.04
N ARG A 826 30.81 -10.83 -12.81
CA ARG A 826 31.32 -10.41 -11.50
C ARG A 826 30.21 -10.31 -10.46
N LEU A 827 29.09 -9.66 -10.80
CA LEU A 827 27.98 -9.42 -9.89
C LEU A 827 27.10 -10.66 -9.67
N ALA A 828 27.10 -11.62 -10.58
CA ALA A 828 26.28 -12.84 -10.46
C ALA A 828 26.74 -13.82 -9.35
N HIS A 829 27.86 -13.55 -8.66
CA HIS A 829 28.40 -14.34 -7.53
C HIS A 829 28.25 -15.88 -7.70
N ALA A 830 27.35 -16.51 -6.96
CA ALA A 830 27.09 -17.96 -7.00
C ALA A 830 26.02 -18.38 -8.03
N ASP A 831 25.49 -17.45 -8.82
CA ASP A 831 24.49 -17.75 -9.84
C ASP A 831 25.13 -18.25 -11.13
N HIS A 832 25.30 -19.59 -11.19
CA HIS A 832 25.91 -20.27 -12.35
C HIS A 832 25.11 -20.06 -13.64
N PHE A 833 23.79 -19.92 -13.57
CA PHE A 833 22.94 -19.71 -14.75
C PHE A 833 23.23 -18.35 -15.41
N ARG A 834 23.24 -17.26 -14.62
CA ARG A 834 23.53 -15.92 -15.14
C ARG A 834 24.96 -15.78 -15.65
N LYS A 835 25.92 -16.43 -14.97
CA LYS A 835 27.31 -16.50 -15.46
C LYS A 835 27.40 -17.19 -16.81
N LEU A 836 26.73 -18.35 -16.94
CA LEU A 836 26.68 -19.10 -18.20
C LEU A 836 26.08 -18.26 -19.32
N GLU A 837 24.96 -17.60 -19.06
CA GLU A 837 24.30 -16.72 -20.03
C GLU A 837 25.22 -15.56 -20.47
N ALA A 838 25.92 -14.93 -19.56
CA ALA A 838 26.86 -13.85 -19.87
C ALA A 838 28.06 -14.33 -20.67
N GLU A 839 28.65 -15.48 -20.33
CA GLU A 839 29.79 -16.05 -21.09
C GLU A 839 29.40 -16.49 -22.50
N ILE A 840 28.23 -17.08 -22.69
CA ILE A 840 27.69 -17.38 -24.03
C ILE A 840 27.54 -16.08 -24.84
N ASN A 841 27.00 -15.02 -24.26
CA ASN A 841 26.87 -13.74 -24.96
C ASN A 841 28.24 -13.07 -25.25
N ARG A 842 29.25 -13.28 -24.40
CA ARG A 842 30.65 -12.87 -24.70
C ARG A 842 31.23 -13.68 -25.87
N ALA A 843 30.97 -14.99 -25.92
CA ALA A 843 31.39 -15.81 -27.04
C ALA A 843 30.72 -15.37 -28.36
N TYR A 844 29.41 -15.03 -28.33
CA TYR A 844 28.75 -14.44 -29.50
C TYR A 844 29.37 -13.11 -29.93
N LEU A 845 29.68 -12.22 -28.98
CA LEU A 845 30.33 -10.95 -29.25
C LEU A 845 31.69 -11.18 -29.94
N ALA A 846 32.51 -12.09 -29.39
CA ALA A 846 33.82 -12.44 -29.89
C ALA A 846 33.78 -13.04 -31.31
N PHE A 847 32.83 -13.96 -31.53
CA PHE A 847 32.60 -14.56 -32.85
C PHE A 847 32.29 -13.50 -33.91
N PHE A 848 31.37 -12.55 -33.60
CA PHE A 848 31.04 -11.47 -34.51
C PHE A 848 32.15 -10.41 -34.65
N ALA A 849 32.95 -10.23 -33.60
CA ALA A 849 34.11 -9.34 -33.64
C ALA A 849 35.30 -9.91 -34.38
N GLY A 850 35.36 -11.24 -34.61
CA GLY A 850 36.49 -11.96 -35.15
C GLY A 850 37.66 -12.13 -34.16
N ASP A 851 37.38 -12.08 -32.86
CA ASP A 851 38.36 -12.25 -31.78
C ASP A 851 38.36 -13.70 -31.26
N GLU A 852 39.19 -14.54 -31.91
CA GLU A 852 39.30 -15.95 -31.61
C GLU A 852 39.82 -16.24 -30.19
N ALA A 853 40.69 -15.37 -29.63
CA ALA A 853 41.22 -15.52 -28.28
C ALA A 853 40.11 -15.31 -27.25
N MET A 854 39.33 -14.25 -27.39
CA MET A 854 38.20 -13.96 -26.55
C MET A 854 37.09 -15.04 -26.68
N TYR A 855 36.87 -15.54 -27.93
CA TYR A 855 35.92 -16.62 -28.19
C TYR A 855 36.28 -17.87 -27.41
N GLY A 856 37.51 -18.38 -27.59
CA GLY A 856 38.01 -19.57 -26.91
C GLY A 856 37.90 -19.48 -25.39
N GLN A 857 38.31 -18.33 -24.82
CA GLN A 857 38.20 -18.07 -23.40
C GLN A 857 36.74 -18.10 -22.89
N ALA A 858 35.81 -17.45 -23.60
CA ALA A 858 34.41 -17.39 -23.23
C ALA A 858 33.74 -18.79 -23.35
N ILE A 859 34.05 -19.57 -24.36
CA ILE A 859 33.57 -20.97 -24.51
C ILE A 859 34.10 -21.86 -23.37
N GLU A 860 35.36 -21.75 -23.04
CA GLU A 860 35.95 -22.52 -21.92
C GLU A 860 35.29 -22.19 -20.59
N ASN A 861 35.06 -20.88 -20.31
CA ASN A 861 34.37 -20.44 -19.13
C ASN A 861 32.92 -20.94 -19.12
N ALA A 862 32.19 -20.83 -20.23
CA ALA A 862 30.81 -21.30 -20.35
C ALA A 862 30.74 -22.82 -20.09
N SER A 863 31.64 -23.60 -20.66
CA SER A 863 31.68 -25.06 -20.49
C SER A 863 31.88 -25.51 -19.03
N LYS A 864 32.70 -24.77 -18.26
CA LYS A 864 32.90 -25.01 -16.83
C LYS A 864 31.67 -24.72 -15.96
N LEU A 865 30.74 -23.90 -16.47
CA LEU A 865 29.51 -23.49 -15.77
C LEU A 865 28.33 -24.43 -16.09
N VAL A 866 28.44 -25.30 -17.09
CA VAL A 866 27.38 -26.26 -17.40
C VAL A 866 27.34 -27.33 -16.30
N PRO A 867 26.17 -27.51 -15.63
CA PRO A 867 26.04 -28.54 -14.62
C PRO A 867 26.15 -29.94 -15.21
N LYS A 868 26.79 -30.86 -14.48
CA LYS A 868 27.01 -32.27 -14.92
C LYS A 868 25.73 -33.03 -15.30
N GLU A 869 24.60 -32.69 -14.64
CA GLU A 869 23.32 -33.29 -14.95
C GLU A 869 22.77 -32.97 -16.35
N TYR A 870 23.40 -32.06 -17.09
CA TYR A 870 23.06 -31.67 -18.47
C TYR A 870 24.05 -32.24 -19.50
N GLU A 871 25.00 -33.05 -19.10
CA GLU A 871 25.90 -33.73 -20.04
C GLU A 871 25.13 -34.77 -20.86
N ILE A 872 25.45 -34.82 -22.16
CA ILE A 872 24.79 -35.70 -23.12
C ILE A 872 25.12 -37.14 -22.83
N GLY A 873 24.16 -38.04 -23.02
CA GLY A 873 24.28 -39.47 -22.71
C GLY A 873 23.98 -39.83 -21.26
N GLN A 874 23.73 -38.87 -20.41
CA GLN A 874 23.19 -39.11 -19.07
C GLN A 874 21.66 -39.10 -19.12
N PRO A 875 20.96 -40.03 -18.41
CA PRO A 875 19.52 -39.94 -18.32
C PRO A 875 19.12 -38.63 -17.63
N LEU A 876 18.19 -37.91 -18.23
CA LEU A 876 17.61 -36.69 -17.66
C LEU A 876 17.07 -36.98 -16.26
N ASN A 877 17.82 -36.58 -15.25
CA ASN A 877 17.32 -36.75 -13.88
C ASN A 877 16.21 -35.72 -13.56
N ALA A 878 15.41 -36.03 -12.54
CA ALA A 878 14.31 -35.17 -12.16
C ALA A 878 14.73 -33.70 -11.81
N LYS A 879 15.98 -33.49 -11.40
CA LYS A 879 16.53 -32.16 -11.14
C LYS A 879 16.80 -31.38 -12.43
N ALA A 880 17.33 -32.04 -13.47
CA ALA A 880 17.55 -31.40 -14.77
C ALA A 880 16.23 -31.00 -15.43
N GLN A 881 15.19 -31.83 -15.35
CA GLN A 881 13.85 -31.49 -15.86
C GLN A 881 13.22 -30.29 -15.16
N GLN A 882 13.59 -30.02 -13.92
CA GLN A 882 13.04 -28.88 -13.14
C GLN A 882 13.69 -27.52 -13.49
N ARG A 883 14.90 -27.49 -14.05
CA ARG A 883 15.64 -26.28 -14.41
C ARG A 883 15.59 -26.01 -15.91
N SER A 884 14.39 -25.85 -16.44
CA SER A 884 14.15 -25.70 -17.89
C SER A 884 14.91 -24.55 -18.56
N LEU A 885 15.27 -23.51 -17.82
CA LEU A 885 16.01 -22.36 -18.36
C LEU A 885 17.43 -22.74 -18.86
N PHE A 886 18.09 -23.73 -18.27
CA PHE A 886 19.40 -24.18 -18.75
C PHE A 886 19.33 -24.72 -20.17
N TRP A 887 18.25 -25.36 -20.58
CA TRP A 887 18.07 -25.93 -21.92
C TRP A 887 18.22 -24.86 -23.01
N THR A 888 17.65 -23.65 -22.78
CA THR A 888 17.75 -22.56 -23.76
C THR A 888 19.17 -22.06 -23.91
N GLN A 889 19.96 -22.03 -22.83
CA GLN A 889 21.34 -21.57 -22.87
C GLN A 889 22.25 -22.62 -23.52
N LEU A 890 22.05 -23.90 -23.23
CA LEU A 890 22.74 -24.98 -23.91
C LEU A 890 22.42 -25.00 -25.40
N GLY A 891 21.15 -24.79 -25.77
CA GLY A 891 20.74 -24.64 -27.17
C GLY A 891 21.51 -23.52 -27.87
N LYS A 892 21.57 -22.34 -27.28
CA LYS A 892 22.32 -21.17 -27.79
C LYS A 892 23.83 -21.49 -27.91
N LEU A 893 24.41 -22.12 -26.90
CA LEU A 893 25.83 -22.48 -26.90
C LEU A 893 26.16 -23.41 -28.08
N HIS A 894 25.38 -24.46 -28.24
CA HIS A 894 25.63 -25.44 -29.31
C HIS A 894 25.33 -24.84 -30.70
N LEU A 895 24.34 -23.99 -30.86
CA LEU A 895 24.14 -23.26 -32.14
C LEU A 895 25.32 -22.35 -32.48
N LEU A 896 25.93 -21.71 -31.51
CA LEU A 896 27.12 -20.88 -31.69
C LEU A 896 28.34 -21.77 -32.10
N LEU A 897 28.54 -22.88 -31.41
CA LEU A 897 29.61 -23.87 -31.75
C LEU A 897 29.45 -24.41 -33.17
N GLY A 898 28.21 -24.76 -33.56
CA GLY A 898 27.93 -25.22 -34.91
C GLY A 898 28.20 -24.16 -35.98
N ARG A 899 27.89 -22.90 -35.75
CA ARG A 899 28.23 -21.77 -36.61
C ARG A 899 29.74 -21.57 -36.72
N HIS A 900 30.45 -21.66 -35.59
CA HIS A 900 31.92 -21.53 -35.59
C HIS A 900 32.55 -22.67 -36.38
N ALA A 901 32.12 -23.92 -36.18
CA ALA A 901 32.62 -25.08 -36.88
C ALA A 901 32.47 -24.97 -38.43
N ILE A 902 31.29 -24.46 -38.89
CA ILE A 902 31.07 -24.30 -40.34
C ILE A 902 31.77 -23.08 -40.91
N ASP A 903 31.74 -21.92 -40.23
CA ASP A 903 32.16 -20.63 -40.73
C ASP A 903 33.71 -20.43 -40.64
N LYS A 904 34.34 -21.05 -39.63
CA LYS A 904 35.78 -20.86 -39.31
C LYS A 904 36.64 -22.08 -39.55
N GLU A 905 36.11 -23.24 -39.26
CA GLU A 905 36.87 -24.51 -39.34
C GLU A 905 36.57 -25.31 -40.61
N GLY A 906 35.43 -25.08 -41.26
CA GLY A 906 34.98 -25.85 -42.43
C GLY A 906 34.58 -27.32 -42.07
N ASP A 907 34.38 -27.62 -40.76
CA ASP A 907 34.03 -28.94 -40.30
C ASP A 907 32.50 -29.13 -40.25
N PHE A 908 31.98 -29.67 -41.35
CA PHE A 908 30.54 -29.95 -41.48
C PHE A 908 30.04 -31.00 -40.50
N LYS A 909 30.85 -31.99 -40.16
CA LYS A 909 30.44 -33.06 -39.24
C LYS A 909 30.27 -32.52 -37.82
N LEU A 910 31.24 -31.73 -37.37
CA LEU A 910 31.15 -31.07 -36.07
C LEU A 910 30.02 -30.01 -36.02
N ALA A 911 29.83 -29.26 -37.12
CA ALA A 911 28.73 -28.29 -37.22
C ALA A 911 27.37 -28.97 -37.09
N ILE A 912 27.12 -30.07 -37.79
CA ILE A 912 25.86 -30.82 -37.73
C ILE A 912 25.64 -31.42 -36.34
N TYR A 913 26.68 -31.98 -35.71
CA TYR A 913 26.61 -32.45 -34.35
C TYR A 913 26.11 -31.38 -33.38
N HIS A 914 26.70 -30.20 -33.43
CA HIS A 914 26.32 -29.09 -32.60
C HIS A 914 24.93 -28.52 -32.95
N PHE A 915 24.56 -28.41 -34.21
CA PHE A 915 23.23 -27.98 -34.62
C PHE A 915 22.13 -28.94 -34.13
N ALA A 916 22.38 -30.26 -34.23
CA ALA A 916 21.45 -31.27 -33.72
C ALA A 916 21.25 -31.18 -32.23
N LEU A 917 22.32 -30.98 -31.46
CA LEU A 917 22.26 -30.76 -30.02
C LEU A 917 21.52 -29.46 -29.67
N GLY A 918 21.84 -28.37 -30.39
CA GLY A 918 21.22 -27.05 -30.14
C GLY A 918 19.71 -27.07 -30.33
N LEU A 919 19.24 -27.73 -31.42
CA LEU A 919 17.80 -27.92 -31.66
C LEU A 919 17.17 -28.85 -30.62
N GLU A 920 17.81 -29.94 -30.24
CA GLU A 920 17.31 -30.88 -29.23
C GLU A 920 17.16 -30.19 -27.87
N TYR A 921 18.17 -29.46 -27.41
CA TYR A 921 18.08 -28.71 -26.17
C TYR A 921 16.97 -27.66 -26.18
N ASN A 922 16.80 -26.91 -27.26
CA ASN A 922 15.72 -25.93 -27.38
C ASN A 922 14.34 -26.61 -27.40
N SER A 923 14.21 -27.80 -28.02
CA SER A 923 12.96 -28.56 -28.03
C SER A 923 12.52 -29.05 -26.65
N GLN A 924 13.45 -29.29 -25.73
CA GLN A 924 13.16 -29.67 -24.33
C GLN A 924 12.50 -28.53 -23.55
N TYR A 925 12.74 -27.27 -23.93
CA TYR A 925 12.08 -26.11 -23.31
C TYR A 925 10.62 -25.93 -23.81
N GLY A 926 10.36 -26.27 -25.08
CA GLY A 926 9.03 -26.21 -25.69
C GLY A 926 9.09 -26.07 -27.22
N SER A 927 8.36 -26.89 -27.92
CA SER A 927 8.34 -26.93 -29.41
C SER A 927 7.84 -25.65 -30.06
N ASN A 928 7.02 -24.87 -29.34
CA ASN A 928 6.44 -23.60 -29.80
C ASN A 928 7.19 -22.36 -29.29
N TYR A 929 8.33 -22.54 -28.63
CA TYR A 929 9.13 -21.44 -28.12
C TYR A 929 9.65 -20.56 -29.28
N PRO A 930 9.49 -19.22 -29.27
CA PRO A 930 9.97 -18.35 -30.35
C PRO A 930 11.49 -18.50 -30.63
N GLY A 931 12.27 -18.82 -29.57
CA GLY A 931 13.69 -19.12 -29.71
C GLY A 931 13.96 -20.41 -30.52
N MET A 932 13.01 -21.36 -30.56
CA MET A 932 13.10 -22.55 -31.42
C MET A 932 13.00 -22.17 -32.89
N LEU A 933 12.02 -21.36 -33.28
CA LEU A 933 11.88 -20.88 -34.66
C LEU A 933 13.10 -20.09 -35.10
N GLN A 934 13.66 -19.27 -34.21
CA GLN A 934 14.91 -18.55 -34.49
C GLN A 934 16.10 -19.51 -34.67
N SER A 935 16.18 -20.54 -33.86
CA SER A 935 17.21 -21.56 -33.93
C SER A 935 17.13 -22.38 -35.24
N GLU A 936 15.90 -22.77 -35.61
CA GLU A 936 15.65 -23.40 -36.91
C GLU A 936 16.03 -22.48 -38.07
N GLY A 937 15.72 -21.21 -37.99
CA GLY A 937 16.12 -20.20 -38.98
C GLY A 937 17.64 -20.12 -39.15
N ILE A 938 18.40 -20.08 -38.05
CA ILE A 938 19.87 -20.08 -38.07
C ILE A 938 20.45 -21.33 -38.77
N VAL A 939 19.94 -22.51 -38.40
CA VAL A 939 20.38 -23.77 -38.97
C VAL A 939 20.03 -23.84 -40.47
N TYR A 940 18.78 -23.45 -40.83
CA TYR A 940 18.33 -23.42 -42.22
C TYR A 940 19.19 -22.50 -43.08
N ASP A 941 19.45 -21.28 -42.65
CA ASP A 941 20.25 -20.29 -43.36
C ASP A 941 21.66 -20.75 -43.61
N LYS A 942 22.24 -21.53 -42.71
CA LYS A 942 23.58 -22.11 -42.88
C LYS A 942 23.60 -23.33 -43.81
N LEU A 943 22.56 -24.14 -43.81
CA LEU A 943 22.52 -25.41 -44.58
C LEU A 943 21.98 -25.18 -46.01
N LYS A 944 21.06 -24.25 -46.24
CA LYS A 944 20.46 -23.96 -47.58
C LYS A 944 21.44 -23.49 -48.64
N VAL A 945 22.60 -22.97 -48.21
CA VAL A 945 23.66 -22.49 -49.12
C VAL A 945 24.68 -23.55 -49.48
N LEU A 946 24.59 -24.73 -48.89
CA LEU A 946 25.50 -25.83 -49.15
C LEU A 946 25.22 -26.49 -50.51
N ALA A 947 26.28 -27.02 -51.18
CA ALA A 947 26.13 -27.86 -52.35
C ALA A 947 25.48 -29.22 -52.01
N SER A 948 24.82 -29.86 -52.98
CA SER A 948 24.10 -31.13 -52.77
C SER A 948 24.96 -32.22 -52.13
N GLN A 949 26.25 -32.33 -52.51
CA GLN A 949 27.20 -33.30 -51.94
C GLN A 949 27.56 -32.97 -50.49
N ASP A 950 27.54 -31.74 -50.06
CA ASP A 950 27.78 -31.34 -48.70
C ASP A 950 26.50 -31.54 -47.83
N LEU A 951 25.32 -31.39 -48.40
CA LEU A 951 24.05 -31.75 -47.78
C LEU A 951 23.95 -33.28 -47.54
N VAL A 952 24.44 -34.09 -48.46
CA VAL A 952 24.55 -35.56 -48.27
C VAL A 952 25.45 -35.89 -47.07
N LYS A 953 26.62 -35.24 -46.98
CA LYS A 953 27.52 -35.37 -45.81
C LYS A 953 26.86 -34.93 -44.51
N ALA A 954 26.10 -33.84 -44.56
CA ALA A 954 25.32 -33.35 -43.41
C ALA A 954 24.26 -34.39 -42.96
N CYS A 955 23.53 -35.00 -43.91
CA CYS A 955 22.55 -36.04 -43.60
C CYS A 955 23.20 -37.32 -43.02
N MET A 956 24.36 -37.75 -43.55
CA MET A 956 25.16 -38.84 -42.97
C MET A 956 25.61 -38.52 -41.55
N ALA A 957 26.04 -37.31 -41.26
CA ALA A 957 26.42 -36.89 -39.94
C ALA A 957 25.22 -36.90 -38.94
N VAL A 958 23.99 -36.64 -39.41
CA VAL A 958 22.78 -36.82 -38.61
C VAL A 958 22.52 -38.27 -38.30
N LYS A 959 22.67 -39.20 -39.28
CA LYS A 959 22.56 -40.67 -39.03
C LYS A 959 23.59 -41.14 -38.00
N GLU A 960 24.86 -40.70 -38.11
CA GLU A 960 25.91 -41.01 -37.13
C GLU A 960 25.56 -40.47 -35.75
N PHE A 961 25.00 -39.27 -35.64
CA PHE A 961 24.54 -38.68 -34.39
C PHE A 961 23.42 -39.56 -33.76
N GLU A 962 22.43 -39.93 -34.55
CA GLU A 962 21.31 -40.77 -34.10
C GLU A 962 21.77 -42.15 -33.62
N ALA A 963 22.74 -42.74 -34.30
CA ALA A 963 23.32 -44.02 -33.93
C ALA A 963 24.12 -43.97 -32.61
N LYS A 964 24.84 -42.86 -32.34
CA LYS A 964 25.60 -42.66 -31.11
C LYS A 964 24.74 -42.39 -29.91
N ASP A 965 23.69 -41.59 -30.05
CA ASP A 965 22.84 -41.15 -28.95
C ASP A 965 21.57 -41.97 -28.75
N LEU A 966 21.44 -43.14 -29.46
CA LEU A 966 20.32 -44.07 -29.35
C LEU A 966 18.93 -43.45 -29.61
N LYS A 967 18.88 -42.36 -30.33
CA LYS A 967 17.63 -41.64 -30.68
C LYS A 967 17.26 -41.89 -32.14
N LYS A 968 16.37 -42.85 -32.39
CA LYS A 968 15.64 -42.94 -33.66
C LYS A 968 14.72 -41.75 -33.76
N ASP A 969 14.74 -40.96 -34.86
CA ASP A 969 13.95 -39.75 -35.08
C ASP A 969 14.43 -38.49 -34.32
N SER A 970 15.65 -38.08 -34.52
CA SER A 970 16.16 -36.81 -33.99
C SER A 970 15.34 -35.61 -34.48
N PHE A 971 15.25 -34.58 -33.68
CA PHE A 971 14.60 -33.34 -34.10
C PHE A 971 15.25 -32.76 -35.34
N MET A 972 16.55 -32.92 -35.46
CA MET A 972 17.32 -32.45 -36.62
C MET A 972 16.92 -33.21 -37.91
N ARG A 973 16.67 -34.51 -37.88
CA ARG A 973 16.17 -35.27 -39.04
C ARG A 973 14.80 -34.73 -39.48
N LYS A 974 13.86 -34.64 -38.54
CA LYS A 974 12.51 -34.08 -38.82
C LYS A 974 12.58 -32.71 -39.42
N PHE A 975 13.47 -31.85 -38.91
CA PHE A 975 13.69 -30.52 -39.42
C PHE A 975 14.20 -30.53 -40.87
N LEU A 976 15.22 -31.31 -41.17
CA LEU A 976 15.79 -31.44 -42.52
C LEU A 976 14.75 -31.97 -43.51
N VAL A 977 14.02 -33.00 -43.16
CA VAL A 977 12.93 -33.57 -43.98
C VAL A 977 11.84 -32.51 -44.24
N ASN A 978 11.36 -31.83 -43.21
CA ASN A 978 10.30 -30.82 -43.33
C ASN A 978 10.73 -29.60 -44.17
N ARG A 979 12.04 -29.32 -44.26
CA ARG A 979 12.61 -28.22 -45.02
C ARG A 979 13.12 -28.62 -46.40
N GLY A 980 12.93 -29.90 -46.79
CA GLY A 980 13.39 -30.41 -48.09
C GLY A 980 14.93 -30.42 -48.24
N LEU A 981 15.65 -30.53 -47.13
CA LEU A 981 17.13 -30.63 -47.05
C LEU A 981 17.62 -32.04 -46.76
N TRP A 982 16.75 -33.07 -46.76
CA TRP A 982 17.13 -34.47 -46.56
C TRP A 982 17.37 -35.13 -47.91
N PHE A 983 18.60 -35.58 -48.17
CA PHE A 983 19.07 -36.10 -49.46
C PHE A 983 19.53 -37.56 -49.39
N LEU A 984 19.21 -38.32 -48.35
CA LEU A 984 19.46 -39.73 -48.24
C LEU A 984 18.18 -40.54 -48.49
N ASN A 985 18.30 -41.65 -49.25
CA ASN A 985 17.21 -42.61 -49.39
C ASN A 985 17.05 -43.45 -48.12
N GLU A 986 15.91 -44.14 -47.91
CA GLU A 986 15.68 -44.98 -46.75
C GLU A 986 16.68 -46.10 -46.59
N ASP A 987 17.29 -46.54 -47.69
CA ASP A 987 18.27 -47.65 -47.75
C ASP A 987 19.73 -47.19 -47.60
N ASP A 988 20.03 -45.89 -47.63
CA ASP A 988 21.38 -45.32 -47.40
C ASP A 988 21.55 -45.05 -45.88
#